data_18aef1e15854ef792c072fb35e4f0caf
#
_entry.id   18aef1e15854ef792c072fb35e4f0caf
#
_cell.length_a   1.000
_cell.length_b   1.000
_cell.length_c   1.000
_cell.angle_alpha   90.00
_cell.angle_beta   90.00
_cell.angle_gamma   90.00
#
_symmetry.space_group_name_H-M   'P 1'
#
loop_
_entity.id
_entity.type
_entity.pdbx_description
1 polymer ?
#
loop_
_entity_poly.entity_id
_entity_poly.type
_entity_poly.pdbx_seq_one_letter_code
_entity_poly.pdbx_strand_id
1 'polypeptide(L)'
;CVAHEMATRCCTSATLDIKTVERRVEHEGLSFLAITLADYGKVIEKWLDHGLVVPSDQTSFKMSGPIGLPAFLQGFLGRVFDPSSGVLLENPDIEAIYALRQLTLMFSKIGPPSSTRNGGATRVVTRDRERLAMSEFLQCEKEVKESDTYLDPVYLDRFRRMSDLLFGEMFGKLEEILAFHRLIPKHGPGAVADRLSSNAKYDSRTWTTRLQSVFRAEDYLVANRNVSSDSCEYTFSVSATMCCYQSSATTFDLLEPGAEIPVRVIAVPKTLKSPRIIAIEPTCMQYMQQALFGILRDGIERFYPLSSMIGIEDQEPNRNLAREGSLSGDLATLDLSEASDRVSNEHVLALFSGHPLLLEAVQVTRSRKADVPGHGVIRLAKFASMGSALCFPVEAMVFLTLIFLGINEELSTPLCSEGDINSFADRVRVFGDDLIVPRDYVLSVVDTLSTFGYKVNAGKSFWTGRFRESCGREYYDGLDVSIVKVRNVLPTQRQDATGVLSAVSLRNQLYWAGQWKAAAWLDNYLGKLLKHFPNVAPTSPVLGRESALGYEFQRLDPYVHSPLVKGYYVYAKPPPDVLEGDGALLKCLLRNTPRPWDKILEPEEKPQFDVASVDDEHLERSGRPEHVNIKLGWRSPF
;
A
#
# COMPACT_ATOMS: atom_id res chain seq x y z
N CYS A 1 19.76 6.19 24.35
CA CYS A 1 19.71 7.56 23.79
C CYS A 1 18.27 8.06 23.71
N VAL A 2 17.38 7.45 22.88
CA VAL A 2 15.99 7.92 22.67
C VAL A 2 15.25 8.10 24.00
N ALA A 3 15.23 7.10 24.89
CA ALA A 3 14.52 7.18 26.17
C ALA A 3 15.01 8.34 27.07
N HIS A 4 16.32 8.58 27.12
CA HIS A 4 16.86 9.74 27.87
C HIS A 4 16.49 11.07 27.23
N GLU A 5 16.47 11.13 25.91
CA GLU A 5 16.12 12.34 25.18
C GLU A 5 14.64 12.70 25.38
N MET A 6 13.76 11.70 25.28
CA MET A 6 12.33 11.86 25.57
C MET A 6 12.07 12.24 27.03
N ALA A 7 12.78 11.59 27.98
CA ALA A 7 12.65 11.93 29.39
C ALA A 7 13.07 13.38 29.70
N THR A 8 14.13 13.88 29.04
CA THR A 8 14.57 15.27 29.16
C THR A 8 13.52 16.23 28.62
N ARG A 9 12.93 15.95 27.44
CA ARG A 9 11.87 16.78 26.82
C ARG A 9 10.61 16.83 27.67
N CYS A 10 10.22 15.69 28.25
CA CYS A 10 9.04 15.59 29.10
C CYS A 10 9.32 15.90 30.59
N CYS A 11 10.48 16.44 30.97
CA CYS A 11 10.84 16.71 32.36
C CYS A 11 10.54 15.55 33.32
N THR A 12 10.89 14.31 32.92
CA THR A 12 10.70 13.08 33.70
C THR A 12 11.94 12.20 33.68
N SER A 13 11.91 11.03 34.35
CA SER A 13 13.02 10.07 34.38
C SER A 13 12.61 8.77 33.71
N ALA A 14 13.47 8.26 32.83
CA ALA A 14 13.33 6.94 32.20
C ALA A 14 14.33 5.91 32.73
N THR A 15 15.02 6.19 33.84
CA THR A 15 16.12 5.33 34.32
C THR A 15 15.66 3.93 34.69
N LEU A 16 14.51 3.79 35.36
CA LEU A 16 13.93 2.48 35.74
C LEU A 16 13.36 1.76 34.53
N ASP A 17 12.78 2.53 33.58
CA ASP A 17 12.23 1.99 32.34
C ASP A 17 13.33 1.38 31.47
N ILE A 18 14.47 2.07 31.33
CA ILE A 18 15.63 1.58 30.59
C ILE A 18 16.13 0.27 31.19
N LYS A 19 16.30 0.18 32.52
CA LYS A 19 16.70 -1.05 33.21
C LYS A 19 15.69 -2.19 32.97
N THR A 20 14.40 -1.87 32.92
CA THR A 20 13.34 -2.83 32.63
C THR A 20 13.46 -3.35 31.20
N VAL A 21 13.69 -2.46 30.23
CA VAL A 21 13.89 -2.83 28.83
C VAL A 21 15.14 -3.69 28.67
N GLU A 22 16.28 -3.29 29.24
CA GLU A 22 17.55 -4.03 29.17
C GLU A 22 17.37 -5.47 29.70
N ARG A 23 16.83 -5.60 30.91
CA ARG A 23 16.58 -6.93 31.53
C ARG A 23 15.63 -7.78 30.68
N ARG A 24 14.54 -7.22 30.17
CA ARG A 24 13.56 -7.95 29.34
C ARG A 24 14.12 -8.34 27.99
N VAL A 25 14.95 -7.50 27.37
CA VAL A 25 15.63 -7.83 26.11
C VAL A 25 16.66 -8.95 26.31
N GLU A 26 17.37 -9.00 27.44
CA GLU A 26 18.28 -10.11 27.75
C GLU A 26 17.57 -11.47 27.85
N HIS A 27 16.33 -11.50 28.34
CA HIS A 27 15.56 -12.74 28.52
C HIS A 27 14.67 -13.09 27.31
N GLU A 28 14.02 -12.11 26.70
CA GLU A 28 13.01 -12.30 25.64
C GLU A 28 13.56 -11.98 24.24
N GLY A 29 14.74 -11.36 24.17
CA GLY A 29 15.38 -10.97 22.90
C GLY A 29 14.61 -9.85 22.17
N LEU A 30 14.78 -9.85 20.85
CA LEU A 30 14.15 -8.85 19.98
C LEU A 30 12.61 -8.90 19.99
N SER A 31 12.03 -10.04 20.37
CA SER A 31 10.58 -10.21 20.45
C SER A 31 9.93 -9.29 21.49
N PHE A 32 10.62 -9.00 22.60
CA PHE A 32 10.15 -8.02 23.55
C PHE A 32 9.96 -6.64 22.92
N LEU A 33 10.95 -6.16 22.17
CA LEU A 33 10.89 -4.84 21.52
C LEU A 33 9.87 -4.77 20.38
N ALA A 34 9.79 -5.84 19.58
CA ALA A 34 9.03 -5.83 18.34
C ALA A 34 7.57 -6.28 18.51
N ILE A 35 7.26 -7.02 19.57
CA ILE A 35 5.92 -7.58 19.81
C ILE A 35 5.36 -7.07 21.13
N THR A 36 5.95 -7.47 22.28
CA THR A 36 5.39 -7.15 23.60
C THR A 36 5.28 -5.63 23.83
N LEU A 37 6.35 -4.90 23.53
CA LEU A 37 6.39 -3.46 23.70
C LEU A 37 5.49 -2.74 22.69
N ALA A 38 5.42 -3.27 21.46
CA ALA A 38 4.54 -2.73 20.43
C ALA A 38 3.05 -2.98 20.73
N ASP A 39 2.69 -4.13 21.27
CA ASP A 39 1.32 -4.42 21.69
C ASP A 39 0.92 -3.48 22.85
N TYR A 40 1.83 -3.20 23.79
CA TYR A 40 1.58 -2.21 24.84
C TYR A 40 1.39 -0.80 24.29
N GLY A 41 2.15 -0.39 23.28
CA GLY A 41 1.97 0.90 22.61
C GLY A 41 0.59 1.05 21.97
N LYS A 42 0.07 -0.03 21.40
CA LYS A 42 -1.30 -0.02 20.83
C LYS A 42 -2.39 0.06 21.89
N VAL A 43 -2.15 -0.53 23.05
CA VAL A 43 -3.05 -0.37 24.20
C VAL A 43 -3.08 1.09 24.66
N ILE A 44 -1.94 1.79 24.67
CA ILE A 44 -1.89 3.22 25.00
C ILE A 44 -2.70 4.04 23.95
N GLU A 45 -2.57 3.74 22.66
CA GLU A 45 -3.36 4.41 21.61
C GLU A 45 -4.87 4.21 21.82
N LYS A 46 -5.29 3.00 22.23
CA LYS A 46 -6.67 2.70 22.60
C LYS A 46 -7.13 3.50 23.83
N TRP A 47 -6.30 3.64 24.86
CA TRP A 47 -6.61 4.47 26.04
C TRP A 47 -6.74 5.95 25.69
N LEU A 48 -5.93 6.45 24.75
CA LEU A 48 -6.07 7.83 24.26
C LEU A 48 -7.40 8.07 23.54
N ASP A 49 -7.92 7.07 22.82
CA ASP A 49 -9.23 7.18 22.16
C ASP A 49 -10.38 7.04 23.15
N HIS A 50 -10.29 6.11 24.12
CA HIS A 50 -11.34 5.89 25.10
C HIS A 50 -11.33 6.89 26.28
N GLY A 51 -10.24 7.63 26.44
CA GLY A 51 -10.08 8.59 27.53
C GLY A 51 -9.84 7.97 28.91
N LEU A 52 -9.50 6.67 28.99
CA LEU A 52 -9.35 5.95 30.26
C LEU A 52 -8.34 4.80 30.15
N VAL A 53 -7.50 4.65 31.15
CA VAL A 53 -6.61 3.49 31.33
C VAL A 53 -7.43 2.31 31.88
N VAL A 54 -7.50 1.24 31.08
CA VAL A 54 -8.20 0.00 31.47
C VAL A 54 -7.15 -1.08 31.78
N PRO A 55 -6.99 -1.48 33.06
CA PRO A 55 -5.96 -2.44 33.48
C PRO A 55 -6.01 -3.78 32.75
N SER A 56 -7.19 -4.27 32.41
CA SER A 56 -7.41 -5.54 31.72
C SER A 56 -6.94 -5.54 30.25
N ASP A 57 -6.74 -4.38 29.65
CA ASP A 57 -6.28 -4.28 28.25
C ASP A 57 -4.81 -4.71 28.09
N GLN A 58 -4.03 -4.72 29.18
CA GLN A 58 -2.64 -5.12 29.14
C GLN A 58 -2.28 -6.06 30.31
N THR A 59 -1.41 -7.03 30.04
CA THR A 59 -0.88 -7.98 31.04
C THR A 59 0.64 -7.95 31.13
N SER A 60 1.29 -7.15 30.27
CA SER A 60 2.74 -7.16 30.10
C SER A 60 3.51 -6.43 31.21
N PHE A 61 2.87 -5.48 31.89
CA PHE A 61 3.49 -4.64 32.92
C PHE A 61 2.60 -4.56 34.16
N LYS A 62 3.25 -4.54 35.34
CA LYS A 62 2.55 -4.44 36.63
C LYS A 62 1.89 -3.07 36.77
N MET A 63 0.69 -3.06 37.34
CA MET A 63 0.00 -1.84 37.73
C MET A 63 0.57 -1.30 39.05
N SER A 64 0.58 0.00 39.19
CA SER A 64 0.96 0.70 40.41
C SER A 64 -0.29 0.93 41.28
N GLY A 65 -0.75 -0.09 41.97
CA GLY A 65 -1.99 -0.10 42.72
C GLY A 65 -3.19 -0.67 41.95
N PRO A 66 -4.39 -0.79 42.57
CA PRO A 66 -5.54 -1.45 41.96
C PRO A 66 -6.20 -0.67 40.81
N ILE A 67 -6.08 0.66 40.80
CA ILE A 67 -6.68 1.56 39.79
C ILE A 67 -5.59 2.48 39.17
N GLY A 68 -4.33 2.31 39.57
CA GLY A 68 -3.26 3.20 39.16
C GLY A 68 -2.77 2.98 37.72
N LEU A 69 -1.78 3.77 37.33
CA LEU A 69 -1.11 3.62 36.03
C LEU A 69 -0.14 2.44 36.05
N PRO A 70 0.17 1.83 34.87
CA PRO A 70 1.28 0.89 34.77
C PRO A 70 2.60 1.48 35.30
N ALA A 71 3.36 0.66 36.03
CA ALA A 71 4.65 1.08 36.58
C ALA A 71 5.72 1.37 35.49
N PHE A 72 5.60 0.74 34.34
CA PHE A 72 6.47 0.98 33.19
C PHE A 72 6.01 2.24 32.43
N LEU A 73 6.95 3.15 32.18
CA LEU A 73 6.73 4.48 31.60
C LEU A 73 5.77 5.38 32.43
N GLN A 74 5.63 5.11 33.73
CA GLN A 74 4.70 5.82 34.61
C GLN A 74 4.91 7.33 34.60
N GLY A 75 6.17 7.81 34.55
CA GLY A 75 6.48 9.22 34.52
C GLY A 75 5.97 9.96 33.26
N PHE A 76 5.86 9.26 32.13
CA PHE A 76 5.23 9.78 30.92
C PHE A 76 3.72 9.63 30.97
N LEU A 77 3.21 8.49 31.41
CA LEU A 77 1.78 8.23 31.53
C LEU A 77 1.09 9.23 32.47
N GLY A 78 1.72 9.60 33.60
CA GLY A 78 1.16 10.56 34.54
C GLY A 78 1.10 12.01 34.02
N ARG A 79 1.66 12.30 32.84
CA ARG A 79 1.50 13.58 32.12
C ARG A 79 0.32 13.53 31.11
N VAL A 80 -0.22 12.37 30.89
CA VAL A 80 -1.32 12.12 29.94
C VAL A 80 -2.59 11.69 30.67
N PHE A 81 -2.46 10.86 31.70
CA PHE A 81 -3.55 10.32 32.49
C PHE A 81 -3.40 10.66 33.97
N ASP A 82 -4.48 10.90 34.66
CA ASP A 82 -4.47 11.11 36.11
C ASP A 82 -3.98 9.83 36.83
N PRO A 83 -2.95 9.93 37.67
CA PRO A 83 -2.37 8.75 38.33
C PRO A 83 -3.28 8.01 39.30
N SER A 84 -4.34 8.68 39.81
CA SER A 84 -5.24 8.10 40.80
C SER A 84 -6.46 7.43 40.18
N SER A 85 -7.00 8.01 39.08
CA SER A 85 -8.22 7.54 38.43
C SER A 85 -7.97 6.85 37.09
N GLY A 86 -6.79 7.04 36.46
CA GLY A 86 -6.52 6.58 35.11
C GLY A 86 -7.25 7.33 34.01
N VAL A 87 -7.99 8.40 34.34
CA VAL A 87 -8.72 9.22 33.37
C VAL A 87 -7.75 10.11 32.58
N LEU A 88 -8.00 10.28 31.30
CA LEU A 88 -7.26 11.20 30.44
C LEU A 88 -7.36 12.63 30.98
N LEU A 89 -6.24 13.30 31.11
CA LEU A 89 -6.20 14.69 31.55
C LEU A 89 -6.92 15.60 30.54
N GLU A 90 -7.54 16.68 31.00
CA GLU A 90 -8.19 17.65 30.14
C GLU A 90 -7.20 18.28 29.11
N ASN A 91 -5.96 18.53 29.55
CA ASN A 91 -4.87 19.04 28.73
C ASN A 91 -3.66 18.08 28.82
N PRO A 92 -3.68 16.95 28.12
CA PRO A 92 -2.58 15.99 28.16
C PRO A 92 -1.34 16.55 27.46
N ASP A 93 -0.16 16.23 27.97
CA ASP A 93 1.11 16.65 27.38
C ASP A 93 1.36 15.88 26.06
N ILE A 94 1.31 16.60 24.94
CA ILE A 94 1.50 16.04 23.58
C ILE A 94 2.91 15.44 23.40
N GLU A 95 3.94 16.08 24.00
CA GLU A 95 5.29 15.52 23.98
C GLU A 95 5.37 14.19 24.74
N ALA A 96 4.62 14.03 25.81
CA ALA A 96 4.53 12.77 26.53
C ALA A 96 3.77 11.70 25.71
N ILE A 97 2.71 12.07 24.99
CA ILE A 97 2.01 11.18 24.04
C ILE A 97 3.00 10.71 22.95
N TYR A 98 3.72 11.63 22.32
CA TYR A 98 4.74 11.31 21.35
C TYR A 98 5.82 10.39 21.94
N ALA A 99 6.34 10.71 23.13
CA ALA A 99 7.37 9.92 23.82
C ALA A 99 6.90 8.49 24.13
N LEU A 100 5.69 8.32 24.66
CA LEU A 100 5.08 7.01 24.92
C LEU A 100 5.02 6.17 23.64
N ARG A 101 4.54 6.75 22.56
CA ARG A 101 4.45 6.07 21.26
C ARG A 101 5.84 5.78 20.67
N GLN A 102 6.76 6.75 20.70
CA GLN A 102 8.12 6.57 20.21
C GLN A 102 8.86 5.46 20.94
N LEU A 103 8.73 5.37 22.28
CA LEU A 103 9.41 4.38 23.09
C LEU A 103 8.80 2.97 22.94
N THR A 104 7.50 2.87 22.74
CA THR A 104 6.80 1.57 22.67
C THR A 104 6.72 1.01 21.24
N LEU A 105 6.54 1.84 20.23
CA LEU A 105 6.27 1.41 18.85
C LEU A 105 7.48 1.50 17.91
N MET A 106 8.61 2.04 18.37
CA MET A 106 9.80 2.25 17.55
C MET A 106 10.25 1.00 16.78
N PHE A 107 10.13 -0.19 17.37
CA PHE A 107 10.55 -1.46 16.78
C PHE A 107 9.41 -2.28 16.17
N SER A 108 8.19 -1.78 16.17
CA SER A 108 6.99 -2.49 15.67
C SER A 108 7.08 -2.92 14.19
N LYS A 109 7.91 -2.25 13.39
CA LYS A 109 8.09 -2.51 11.96
C LYS A 109 9.40 -3.23 11.64
N ILE A 110 10.17 -3.67 12.64
CA ILE A 110 11.41 -4.38 12.40
C ILE A 110 11.12 -5.73 11.72
N GLY A 111 11.80 -5.97 10.60
CA GLY A 111 11.71 -7.24 9.89
C GLY A 111 12.60 -8.32 10.49
N PRO A 112 12.43 -9.58 10.07
CA PRO A 112 13.36 -10.65 10.45
C PRO A 112 14.77 -10.33 9.90
N PRO A 113 15.84 -10.71 10.63
CA PRO A 113 17.21 -10.48 10.17
C PRO A 113 17.46 -11.08 8.78
N SER A 114 18.08 -10.32 7.90
CA SER A 114 18.37 -10.74 6.51
C SER A 114 19.51 -11.77 6.37
N SER A 115 20.18 -12.16 7.43
CA SER A 115 21.31 -13.10 7.39
C SER A 115 20.84 -14.55 7.27
N THR A 116 20.70 -15.02 6.06
CA THR A 116 20.19 -16.37 5.73
C THR A 116 21.28 -17.41 5.46
N ARG A 117 22.54 -17.17 5.79
CA ARG A 117 23.61 -18.15 5.49
C ARG A 117 23.80 -19.23 6.56
N ASN A 118 23.25 -19.11 7.78
CA ASN A 118 23.31 -20.15 8.79
C ASN A 118 21.93 -20.40 9.39
N GLY A 119 21.29 -21.47 8.96
CA GLY A 119 19.91 -21.84 9.28
C GLY A 119 19.67 -22.28 10.73
N GLY A 120 19.74 -21.33 11.67
CA GLY A 120 19.42 -21.55 13.09
C GLY A 120 17.94 -21.29 13.43
N ALA A 121 17.64 -21.09 14.69
CA ALA A 121 16.31 -20.92 15.29
C ALA A 121 15.42 -19.86 14.58
N THR A 122 16.01 -18.79 14.03
CA THR A 122 15.28 -17.72 13.33
C THR A 122 14.54 -18.23 12.09
N ARG A 123 15.11 -19.19 11.37
CA ARG A 123 14.51 -19.80 10.17
C ARG A 123 13.30 -20.67 10.52
N VAL A 124 13.35 -21.38 11.64
CA VAL A 124 12.24 -22.23 12.12
C VAL A 124 11.05 -21.37 12.55
N VAL A 125 11.30 -20.29 13.30
CA VAL A 125 10.26 -19.35 13.75
C VAL A 125 9.59 -18.67 12.55
N THR A 126 10.34 -18.28 11.52
CA THR A 126 9.80 -17.69 10.31
C THR A 126 8.90 -18.67 9.55
N ARG A 127 9.30 -19.94 9.43
CA ARG A 127 8.50 -20.99 8.78
C ARG A 127 7.16 -21.25 9.47
N ASP A 128 7.15 -21.29 10.78
CA ASP A 128 5.90 -21.52 11.53
C ASP A 128 4.96 -20.33 11.39
N ARG A 129 5.47 -19.11 11.35
CA ARG A 129 4.68 -17.91 11.09
C ARG A 129 4.16 -17.86 9.65
N GLU A 130 4.95 -18.30 8.68
CA GLU A 130 4.50 -18.46 7.29
C GLU A 130 3.37 -19.48 7.19
N ARG A 131 3.48 -20.64 7.86
CA ARG A 131 2.41 -21.64 7.91
C ARG A 131 1.14 -21.11 8.56
N LEU A 132 1.28 -20.38 9.68
CA LEU A 132 0.15 -19.74 10.34
C LEU A 132 -0.55 -18.75 9.40
N ALA A 133 0.21 -17.87 8.74
CA ALA A 133 -0.35 -16.90 7.80
C ALA A 133 -1.04 -17.57 6.60
N MET A 134 -0.52 -18.71 6.09
CA MET A 134 -1.21 -19.49 5.06
C MET A 134 -2.52 -20.10 5.57
N SER A 135 -2.54 -20.57 6.82
CA SER A 135 -3.78 -21.07 7.44
C SER A 135 -4.81 -19.96 7.65
N GLU A 136 -4.38 -18.77 8.06
CA GLU A 136 -5.22 -17.57 8.19
C GLU A 136 -5.81 -17.16 6.84
N PHE A 137 -5.00 -17.20 5.77
CA PHE A 137 -5.46 -16.94 4.40
C PHE A 137 -6.58 -17.91 3.96
N LEU A 138 -6.45 -19.20 4.26
CA LEU A 138 -7.48 -20.20 3.95
C LEU A 138 -8.72 -20.03 4.83
N GLN A 139 -8.54 -19.67 6.09
CA GLN A 139 -9.65 -19.39 7.00
C GLN A 139 -10.45 -18.17 6.52
N CYS A 140 -9.76 -17.12 6.04
CA CYS A 140 -10.40 -15.94 5.46
C CYS A 140 -11.26 -16.31 4.23
N GLU A 141 -10.75 -17.18 3.33
CA GLU A 141 -11.51 -17.70 2.17
C GLU A 141 -12.79 -18.43 2.59
N LYS A 142 -12.70 -19.23 3.65
CA LYS A 142 -13.86 -19.95 4.20
C LYS A 142 -14.88 -18.97 4.78
N GLU A 143 -14.44 -17.99 5.55
CA GLU A 143 -15.30 -16.97 6.15
C GLU A 143 -16.01 -16.11 5.10
N VAL A 144 -15.32 -15.72 4.01
CA VAL A 144 -15.91 -15.00 2.88
C VAL A 144 -17.04 -15.82 2.26
N LYS A 145 -16.79 -17.11 1.98
CA LYS A 145 -17.79 -17.99 1.41
C LYS A 145 -19.00 -18.21 2.32
N GLU A 146 -18.76 -18.32 3.61
CA GLU A 146 -19.83 -18.41 4.62
C GLU A 146 -20.65 -17.10 4.67
N SER A 147 -19.98 -15.94 4.68
CA SER A 147 -20.63 -14.63 4.65
C SER A 147 -21.53 -14.47 3.41
N ASP A 148 -21.05 -14.82 2.23
CA ASP A 148 -21.85 -14.77 0.98
C ASP A 148 -23.11 -15.66 1.07
N THR A 149 -23.02 -16.79 1.77
CA THR A 149 -24.15 -17.73 1.93
C THR A 149 -25.23 -17.19 2.86
N TYR A 150 -24.84 -16.39 3.88
CA TYR A 150 -25.77 -15.88 4.89
C TYR A 150 -26.22 -14.44 4.64
N LEU A 151 -25.63 -13.73 3.69
CA LEU A 151 -26.01 -12.37 3.36
C LEU A 151 -27.41 -12.36 2.72
N ASP A 152 -28.33 -11.61 3.33
CA ASP A 152 -29.68 -11.45 2.79
C ASP A 152 -29.62 -10.74 1.43
N PRO A 153 -30.28 -11.26 0.37
CA PRO A 153 -30.34 -10.65 -0.94
C PRO A 153 -30.82 -9.18 -0.94
N VAL A 154 -31.60 -8.77 0.05
CA VAL A 154 -32.07 -7.38 0.19
C VAL A 154 -30.88 -6.42 0.41
N TYR A 155 -29.85 -6.83 1.15
CA TYR A 155 -28.64 -6.00 1.32
C TYR A 155 -27.86 -5.87 0.02
N LEU A 156 -27.74 -6.94 -0.77
CA LEU A 156 -27.10 -6.86 -2.10
C LEU A 156 -27.88 -5.97 -3.06
N ASP A 157 -29.21 -5.94 -3.00
CA ASP A 157 -30.01 -5.05 -3.83
C ASP A 157 -29.81 -3.58 -3.43
N ARG A 158 -29.77 -3.28 -2.13
CA ARG A 158 -29.42 -1.94 -1.63
C ARG A 158 -28.01 -1.54 -2.04
N PHE A 159 -27.06 -2.48 -1.98
CA PHE A 159 -25.68 -2.26 -2.40
C PHE A 159 -25.61 -1.90 -3.89
N ARG A 160 -26.32 -2.63 -4.77
CA ARG A 160 -26.39 -2.34 -6.21
C ARG A 160 -26.91 -0.92 -6.49
N ARG A 161 -28.01 -0.54 -5.84
CA ARG A 161 -28.59 0.82 -6.00
C ARG A 161 -27.63 1.91 -5.54
N MET A 162 -26.96 1.72 -4.42
CA MET A 162 -25.98 2.68 -3.92
C MET A 162 -24.75 2.75 -4.83
N SER A 163 -24.28 1.61 -5.32
CA SER A 163 -23.17 1.55 -6.30
C SER A 163 -23.52 2.30 -7.60
N ASP A 164 -24.72 2.10 -8.11
CA ASP A 164 -25.19 2.79 -9.32
C ASP A 164 -25.29 4.31 -9.11
N LEU A 165 -25.78 4.73 -7.94
CA LEU A 165 -25.81 6.15 -7.55
C LEU A 165 -24.41 6.78 -7.47
N LEU A 166 -23.42 6.03 -6.94
CA LEU A 166 -22.05 6.53 -6.76
C LEU A 166 -21.23 6.53 -8.06
N PHE A 167 -21.39 5.49 -8.87
CA PHE A 167 -20.46 5.19 -9.97
C PHE A 167 -21.12 5.10 -11.35
N GLY A 168 -22.44 5.15 -11.45
CA GLY A 168 -23.17 4.84 -12.67
C GLY A 168 -22.74 5.67 -13.86
N GLU A 169 -22.54 6.99 -13.69
CA GLU A 169 -22.06 7.88 -14.77
C GLU A 169 -20.64 7.48 -15.22
N MET A 170 -19.72 7.27 -14.27
CA MET A 170 -18.36 6.82 -14.56
C MET A 170 -18.36 5.46 -15.25
N PHE A 171 -19.13 4.50 -14.76
CA PHE A 171 -19.21 3.15 -15.34
C PHE A 171 -19.79 3.17 -16.75
N GLY A 172 -20.78 4.02 -17.04
CA GLY A 172 -21.32 4.23 -18.38
C GLY A 172 -20.24 4.69 -19.35
N LYS A 173 -19.38 5.62 -18.93
CA LYS A 173 -18.23 6.06 -19.74
C LYS A 173 -17.17 4.98 -19.92
N LEU A 174 -16.94 4.15 -18.91
CA LEU A 174 -16.04 2.99 -19.02
C LEU A 174 -16.57 1.95 -20.01
N GLU A 175 -17.87 1.72 -20.07
CA GLU A 175 -18.47 0.83 -21.08
C GLU A 175 -18.33 1.40 -22.50
N GLU A 176 -18.45 2.72 -22.67
CA GLU A 176 -18.16 3.38 -23.94
C GLU A 176 -16.70 3.16 -24.35
N ILE A 177 -15.74 3.30 -23.41
CA ILE A 177 -14.33 2.99 -23.68
C ILE A 177 -14.16 1.54 -24.09
N LEU A 178 -14.76 0.60 -23.38
CA LEU A 178 -14.66 -0.84 -23.67
C LEU A 178 -15.26 -1.21 -25.03
N ALA A 179 -16.33 -0.53 -25.43
CA ALA A 179 -17.03 -0.79 -26.70
C ALA A 179 -16.28 -0.22 -27.93
N PHE A 180 -15.66 0.95 -27.78
CA PHE A 180 -15.16 1.71 -28.94
C PHE A 180 -13.65 1.95 -28.94
N HIS A 181 -12.97 1.74 -27.83
CA HIS A 181 -11.55 2.04 -27.72
C HIS A 181 -10.74 0.85 -27.25
N ARG A 182 -9.54 0.75 -27.79
CA ARG A 182 -8.59 -0.26 -27.36
C ARG A 182 -7.96 0.14 -26.02
N LEU A 183 -7.93 -0.79 -25.07
CA LEU A 183 -7.24 -0.61 -23.80
C LEU A 183 -5.72 -0.63 -23.97
N ILE A 184 -5.01 0.00 -23.04
CA ILE A 184 -3.54 0.06 -23.04
C ILE A 184 -3.01 -0.80 -21.88
N PRO A 185 -2.71 -2.06 -22.12
CA PRO A 185 -2.14 -2.94 -21.09
C PRO A 185 -0.67 -2.61 -20.85
N LYS A 186 -0.18 -2.98 -19.65
CA LYS A 186 1.24 -2.85 -19.29
C LYS A 186 1.66 -3.95 -18.34
N HIS A 187 2.96 -4.23 -18.30
CA HIS A 187 3.55 -5.08 -17.26
C HIS A 187 4.28 -4.22 -16.23
N GLY A 188 4.02 -4.50 -14.95
CA GLY A 188 4.78 -3.92 -13.85
C GLY A 188 6.12 -4.64 -13.62
N PRO A 189 7.02 -4.06 -12.78
CA PRO A 189 8.31 -4.66 -12.45
C PRO A 189 8.20 -5.87 -11.49
N GLY A 190 6.98 -6.19 -11.02
CA GLY A 190 6.73 -7.29 -10.08
C GLY A 190 6.90 -8.68 -10.70
N ALA A 191 6.99 -9.71 -9.85
CA ALA A 191 6.96 -11.09 -10.30
C ALA A 191 5.59 -11.46 -10.86
N VAL A 192 5.55 -12.45 -11.77
CA VAL A 192 4.36 -13.10 -12.30
C VAL A 192 4.37 -14.59 -11.99
N ALA A 193 3.22 -15.26 -11.99
CA ALA A 193 3.10 -16.68 -11.61
C ALA A 193 3.92 -17.59 -12.52
N ASP A 194 3.95 -17.31 -13.79
CA ASP A 194 4.70 -17.98 -14.86
C ASP A 194 6.21 -17.73 -14.81
N ARG A 195 6.68 -16.91 -13.86
CA ARG A 195 8.11 -16.62 -13.62
C ARG A 195 8.83 -15.90 -14.76
N LEU A 196 8.09 -15.25 -15.65
CA LEU A 196 8.67 -14.36 -16.65
C LEU A 196 9.18 -13.08 -16.01
N SER A 197 10.23 -12.49 -16.54
CA SER A 197 10.84 -11.27 -16.03
C SER A 197 11.02 -10.23 -17.12
N SER A 198 11.03 -8.97 -16.74
CA SER A 198 11.37 -7.86 -17.63
C SER A 198 10.58 -7.85 -18.95
N ASN A 199 11.21 -7.60 -20.07
CA ASN A 199 10.59 -7.55 -21.39
C ASN A 199 10.12 -8.94 -21.89
N ALA A 200 10.64 -10.04 -21.35
CA ALA A 200 10.12 -11.38 -21.67
C ALA A 200 8.61 -11.56 -21.35
N LYS A 201 8.04 -10.72 -20.51
CA LYS A 201 6.59 -10.71 -20.25
C LYS A 201 5.80 -10.28 -21.49
N TYR A 202 6.34 -9.38 -22.30
CA TYR A 202 5.71 -8.91 -23.54
C TYR A 202 5.88 -9.91 -24.70
N ASP A 203 6.77 -10.89 -24.57
CA ASP A 203 6.93 -12.00 -25.51
C ASP A 203 6.07 -13.21 -25.17
N SER A 204 5.30 -13.14 -24.07
CA SER A 204 4.38 -14.23 -23.68
C SER A 204 3.31 -14.45 -24.73
N ARG A 205 3.10 -15.73 -25.10
CA ARG A 205 2.06 -16.16 -26.03
C ARG A 205 0.90 -16.87 -25.34
N THR A 206 0.96 -16.99 -24.02
CA THR A 206 -0.07 -17.64 -23.22
C THR A 206 -1.25 -16.72 -22.99
N TRP A 207 -2.43 -17.17 -23.33
CA TRP A 207 -3.69 -16.47 -23.14
C TRP A 207 -4.75 -17.42 -22.58
N THR A 208 -5.90 -16.93 -22.15
CA THR A 208 -7.00 -17.81 -21.71
C THR A 208 -8.20 -17.65 -22.64
N THR A 209 -8.99 -18.72 -22.80
CA THR A 209 -10.23 -18.68 -23.59
C THR A 209 -11.22 -17.65 -23.04
N ARG A 210 -11.20 -17.40 -21.73
CA ARG A 210 -12.00 -16.33 -21.11
C ARG A 210 -11.54 -14.94 -21.52
N LEU A 211 -10.23 -14.67 -21.52
CA LEU A 211 -9.72 -13.40 -22.02
C LEU A 211 -10.04 -13.22 -23.50
N GLN A 212 -9.92 -14.29 -24.29
CA GLN A 212 -10.17 -14.28 -25.73
C GLN A 212 -11.61 -13.86 -26.07
N SER A 213 -12.60 -14.14 -25.18
CA SER A 213 -13.99 -13.76 -25.44
C SER A 213 -14.24 -12.25 -25.42
N VAL A 214 -13.43 -11.50 -24.67
CA VAL A 214 -13.56 -10.02 -24.54
C VAL A 214 -12.34 -9.31 -25.12
N PHE A 215 -11.15 -9.85 -24.89
CA PHE A 215 -9.87 -9.26 -25.26
C PHE A 215 -9.12 -10.25 -26.15
N ARG A 216 -9.13 -10.00 -27.45
CA ARG A 216 -8.51 -10.92 -28.41
C ARG A 216 -6.98 -10.86 -28.32
N ALA A 217 -6.33 -12.02 -28.24
CA ALA A 217 -4.86 -12.11 -28.16
C ALA A 217 -4.16 -11.40 -29.32
N GLU A 218 -4.74 -11.47 -30.52
CA GLU A 218 -4.23 -10.85 -31.73
C GLU A 218 -4.14 -9.31 -31.61
N ASP A 219 -5.00 -8.71 -30.80
CA ASP A 219 -5.04 -7.28 -30.60
C ASP A 219 -4.08 -6.81 -29.52
N TYR A 220 -3.71 -7.66 -28.57
CA TYR A 220 -2.97 -7.26 -27.37
C TYR A 220 -1.57 -7.85 -27.25
N LEU A 221 -1.29 -9.01 -27.88
CA LEU A 221 0.01 -9.68 -27.77
C LEU A 221 0.92 -9.50 -28.98
N VAL A 222 0.45 -8.84 -30.04
CA VAL A 222 1.23 -8.66 -31.28
C VAL A 222 1.55 -7.19 -31.49
N ALA A 223 2.79 -6.90 -31.78
CA ALA A 223 3.24 -5.58 -32.21
C ALA A 223 2.79 -5.33 -33.66
N ASN A 224 1.64 -4.71 -33.85
CA ASN A 224 1.10 -4.36 -35.15
C ASN A 224 0.75 -2.86 -35.24
N ARG A 225 0.46 -2.36 -36.43
CA ARG A 225 0.11 -0.94 -36.66
C ARG A 225 -1.13 -0.51 -35.89
N ASN A 226 -2.03 -1.43 -35.55
CA ASN A 226 -3.25 -1.11 -34.80
C ASN A 226 -2.98 -0.74 -33.33
N VAL A 227 -1.77 -0.99 -32.82
CA VAL A 227 -1.36 -0.53 -31.48
C VAL A 227 -1.15 0.99 -31.45
N SER A 228 -0.84 1.61 -32.60
CA SER A 228 -0.50 3.04 -32.71
C SER A 228 -1.53 3.89 -33.47
N SER A 229 -2.52 3.28 -34.15
CA SER A 229 -3.50 4.03 -34.93
C SER A 229 -4.93 3.82 -34.43
N ASP A 230 -5.57 4.92 -34.09
CA ASP A 230 -6.98 4.98 -33.69
C ASP A 230 -7.98 5.04 -34.81
N SER A 231 -7.57 4.84 -36.05
CA SER A 231 -8.50 4.81 -37.17
C SER A 231 -9.24 3.46 -37.19
N CYS A 232 -10.17 3.26 -36.27
CA CYS A 232 -11.35 2.46 -36.50
C CYS A 232 -12.31 3.23 -37.39
N GLU A 233 -11.84 3.79 -38.51
CA GLU A 233 -12.69 3.95 -39.65
C GLU A 233 -12.84 2.59 -40.30
N TYR A 234 -14.02 2.01 -40.17
CA TYR A 234 -14.50 0.91 -40.99
C TYR A 234 -14.56 1.36 -42.45
N THR A 235 -13.43 1.64 -43.03
CA THR A 235 -13.31 1.61 -44.46
C THR A 235 -13.05 0.17 -44.86
N PHE A 236 -14.10 -0.50 -45.27
CA PHE A 236 -14.00 -1.64 -46.15
C PHE A 236 -13.26 -1.20 -47.43
N SER A 237 -11.95 -1.15 -47.33
CA SER A 237 -11.09 -0.94 -48.47
C SER A 237 -10.64 -2.29 -48.99
N VAL A 238 -11.01 -2.57 -50.21
CA VAL A 238 -10.66 -3.74 -51.04
C VAL A 238 -9.13 -3.92 -51.25
N SER A 239 -8.29 -3.21 -50.51
CA SER A 239 -6.83 -3.30 -50.53
C SER A 239 -6.22 -4.27 -49.53
N ALA A 240 -7.02 -5.05 -48.82
CA ALA A 240 -6.52 -6.06 -47.84
C ALA A 240 -5.76 -7.22 -48.51
N THR A 241 -5.70 -7.30 -49.82
CA THR A 241 -5.09 -8.43 -50.55
C THR A 241 -3.59 -8.27 -50.80
N MET A 242 -2.97 -7.13 -50.46
CA MET A 242 -1.56 -6.90 -50.76
C MET A 242 -0.64 -6.58 -49.59
N CYS A 243 -1.08 -6.78 -48.37
CA CYS A 243 -0.22 -6.77 -47.18
C CYS A 243 -0.17 -8.13 -46.53
N CYS A 244 -0.13 -9.18 -47.34
CA CYS A 244 0.40 -10.49 -46.88
C CYS A 244 1.93 -10.40 -46.79
N TYR A 245 2.44 -9.59 -45.84
CA TYR A 245 3.61 -10.07 -45.15
C TYR A 245 3.13 -11.35 -44.49
N GLN A 246 3.76 -12.46 -44.84
CA GLN A 246 3.67 -13.71 -44.12
C GLN A 246 4.00 -13.41 -42.65
N SER A 247 2.98 -13.01 -41.87
CA SER A 247 3.03 -13.24 -40.44
C SER A 247 3.13 -14.75 -40.32
N SER A 248 4.31 -15.26 -39.98
CA SER A 248 4.43 -16.58 -39.40
C SER A 248 3.26 -16.69 -38.44
N ALA A 249 2.34 -17.63 -38.69
CA ALA A 249 1.10 -17.75 -37.95
C ALA A 249 1.45 -17.75 -36.47
N THR A 250 1.21 -16.63 -35.79
CA THR A 250 1.51 -16.50 -34.38
C THR A 250 0.49 -17.35 -33.67
N THR A 251 0.92 -18.56 -33.31
CA THR A 251 0.11 -19.49 -32.52
C THR A 251 0.11 -19.01 -31.07
N PHE A 252 -1.08 -18.75 -30.53
CA PHE A 252 -1.26 -18.45 -29.11
C PHE A 252 -1.61 -19.74 -28.37
N ASP A 253 -1.06 -19.88 -27.16
CA ASP A 253 -1.41 -20.96 -26.24
C ASP A 253 -2.68 -20.57 -25.49
N LEU A 254 -3.85 -20.97 -26.01
CA LEU A 254 -5.14 -20.70 -25.38
C LEU A 254 -5.42 -21.73 -24.28
N LEU A 255 -5.43 -21.27 -23.03
CA LEU A 255 -5.71 -22.10 -21.86
C LEU A 255 -7.22 -22.13 -21.58
N GLU A 256 -7.77 -23.33 -21.55
CA GLU A 256 -9.14 -23.56 -21.09
C GLU A 256 -9.30 -23.28 -19.59
N PRO A 257 -10.51 -22.99 -19.07
CA PRO A 257 -10.74 -22.65 -17.66
C PRO A 257 -10.20 -23.68 -16.66
N GLY A 258 -10.10 -24.96 -17.07
CA GLY A 258 -9.49 -26.04 -16.29
C GLY A 258 -7.97 -25.95 -16.19
N ALA A 259 -7.32 -25.50 -17.26
CA ALA A 259 -5.86 -25.39 -17.43
C ALA A 259 -5.29 -24.02 -17.07
N GLU A 260 -6.12 -23.04 -16.71
CA GLU A 260 -5.66 -21.72 -16.31
C GLU A 260 -4.64 -21.78 -15.16
N ILE A 261 -3.56 -21.02 -15.32
CA ILE A 261 -2.50 -20.90 -14.31
C ILE A 261 -3.09 -20.26 -13.04
N PRO A 262 -2.98 -20.90 -11.86
CA PRO A 262 -3.45 -20.30 -10.61
C PRO A 262 -2.55 -19.15 -10.18
N VAL A 263 -3.07 -18.21 -9.39
CA VAL A 263 -2.22 -17.25 -8.68
C VAL A 263 -1.30 -18.01 -7.73
N ARG A 264 -0.06 -17.58 -7.67
CA ARG A 264 0.94 -18.18 -6.79
C ARG A 264 1.00 -17.43 -5.47
N VAL A 265 0.56 -18.06 -4.39
CA VAL A 265 0.56 -17.47 -3.04
C VAL A 265 1.95 -17.56 -2.43
N ILE A 266 2.44 -16.42 -1.91
CA ILE A 266 3.72 -16.33 -1.23
C ILE A 266 3.61 -15.50 0.05
N ALA A 267 4.46 -15.81 1.03
CA ALA A 267 4.65 -15.00 2.21
C ALA A 267 5.83 -14.03 2.02
N VAL A 268 5.58 -12.73 2.18
CA VAL A 268 6.60 -11.68 2.09
C VAL A 268 6.87 -11.15 3.50
N PRO A 269 8.13 -11.04 3.94
CA PRO A 269 8.48 -10.49 5.24
C PRO A 269 7.92 -9.05 5.38
N LYS A 270 7.10 -8.81 6.40
CA LYS A 270 6.55 -7.48 6.72
C LYS A 270 7.06 -7.00 8.06
N THR A 271 6.84 -7.79 9.09
CA THR A 271 7.28 -7.52 10.46
C THR A 271 7.81 -8.80 11.10
N LEU A 272 8.43 -8.68 12.29
CA LEU A 272 8.81 -9.86 13.06
C LEU A 272 7.58 -10.66 13.52
N LYS A 273 6.42 -10.02 13.71
CA LYS A 273 5.18 -10.65 14.19
C LYS A 273 4.53 -11.54 13.12
N SER A 274 4.36 -11.04 11.92
CA SER A 274 3.70 -11.78 10.83
C SER A 274 4.20 -11.35 9.46
N PRO A 275 4.32 -12.28 8.49
CA PRO A 275 4.54 -11.95 7.10
C PRO A 275 3.25 -11.38 6.47
N ARG A 276 3.37 -10.83 5.28
CA ARG A 276 2.23 -10.47 4.42
C ARG A 276 2.04 -11.54 3.35
N ILE A 277 0.82 -11.97 3.14
CA ILE A 277 0.49 -12.86 2.03
C ILE A 277 0.27 -12.03 0.77
N ILE A 278 0.84 -12.47 -0.33
CA ILE A 278 0.68 -11.88 -1.67
C ILE A 278 0.34 -13.01 -2.63
N ALA A 279 -0.66 -12.80 -3.48
CA ALA A 279 -1.00 -13.70 -4.57
C ALA A 279 -0.47 -13.12 -5.87
N ILE A 280 0.53 -13.77 -6.44
CA ILE A 280 1.18 -13.35 -7.68
C ILE A 280 0.33 -13.81 -8.86
N GLU A 281 -0.13 -12.88 -9.68
CA GLU A 281 -0.98 -13.12 -10.83
C GLU A 281 -0.23 -13.77 -12.01
N PRO A 282 -0.92 -14.57 -12.86
CA PRO A 282 -0.41 -14.97 -14.16
C PRO A 282 -0.16 -13.78 -15.08
N THR A 283 0.82 -13.89 -15.99
CA THR A 283 1.24 -12.80 -16.87
C THR A 283 0.09 -12.21 -17.68
N CYS A 284 -0.72 -13.02 -18.34
CA CYS A 284 -1.85 -12.56 -19.16
C CYS A 284 -2.95 -11.88 -18.34
N MET A 285 -3.27 -12.42 -17.15
CA MET A 285 -4.27 -11.82 -16.26
C MET A 285 -3.80 -10.45 -15.75
N GLN A 286 -2.58 -10.39 -15.20
CA GLN A 286 -2.00 -9.12 -14.72
C GLN A 286 -1.92 -8.06 -15.82
N TYR A 287 -1.63 -8.46 -17.05
CA TYR A 287 -1.51 -7.58 -18.21
C TYR A 287 -2.83 -6.86 -18.50
N MET A 288 -3.93 -7.60 -18.58
CA MET A 288 -5.25 -7.02 -18.83
C MET A 288 -5.84 -6.34 -17.59
N GLN A 289 -5.56 -6.84 -16.39
CA GLN A 289 -5.91 -6.13 -15.14
C GLN A 289 -5.27 -4.74 -15.08
N GLN A 290 -4.03 -4.58 -15.55
CA GLN A 290 -3.36 -3.27 -15.62
C GLN A 290 -4.02 -2.34 -16.63
N ALA A 291 -4.57 -2.86 -17.72
CA ALA A 291 -5.34 -2.08 -18.69
C ALA A 291 -6.64 -1.54 -18.07
N LEU A 292 -7.40 -2.41 -17.40
CA LEU A 292 -8.62 -2.02 -16.69
C LEU A 292 -8.32 -1.07 -15.52
N PHE A 293 -7.26 -1.32 -14.77
CA PHE A 293 -6.80 -0.41 -13.72
C PHE A 293 -6.55 1.00 -14.25
N GLY A 294 -5.94 1.11 -15.44
CA GLY A 294 -5.67 2.41 -16.07
C GLY A 294 -6.94 3.21 -16.29
N ILE A 295 -7.97 2.61 -16.89
CA ILE A 295 -9.23 3.32 -17.15
C ILE A 295 -10.06 3.58 -15.88
N LEU A 296 -10.04 2.68 -14.90
CA LEU A 296 -10.69 2.88 -13.61
C LEU A 296 -10.05 4.03 -12.82
N ARG A 297 -8.71 4.05 -12.76
CA ARG A 297 -7.97 5.14 -12.09
C ARG A 297 -8.28 6.48 -12.72
N ASP A 298 -8.10 6.56 -14.04
CA ASP A 298 -8.33 7.81 -14.79
C ASP A 298 -9.80 8.26 -14.65
N GLY A 299 -10.77 7.32 -14.55
CA GLY A 299 -12.17 7.62 -14.26
C GLY A 299 -12.36 8.20 -12.86
N ILE A 300 -11.87 7.52 -11.82
CA ILE A 300 -11.96 7.98 -10.42
C ILE A 300 -11.37 9.39 -10.27
N GLU A 301 -10.22 9.67 -10.92
CA GLU A 301 -9.55 10.97 -10.84
C GLU A 301 -10.32 12.09 -11.57
N ARG A 302 -11.12 11.78 -12.59
CA ARG A 302 -11.84 12.76 -13.42
C ARG A 302 -13.26 13.07 -12.94
N PHE A 303 -13.91 12.13 -12.29
CA PHE A 303 -15.29 12.30 -11.82
C PHE A 303 -15.34 12.86 -10.40
N TYR A 304 -15.94 14.04 -10.23
CA TYR A 304 -16.31 14.56 -8.92
C TYR A 304 -17.69 13.97 -8.52
N PRO A 305 -17.91 13.53 -7.28
CA PRO A 305 -17.02 13.67 -6.11
C PRO A 305 -16.02 12.53 -5.91
N LEU A 306 -15.95 11.53 -6.79
CA LEU A 306 -15.11 10.34 -6.62
C LEU A 306 -13.63 10.70 -6.43
N SER A 307 -13.13 11.69 -7.16
CA SER A 307 -11.74 12.18 -7.05
C SER A 307 -11.41 12.73 -5.66
N SER A 308 -12.38 13.25 -4.93
CA SER A 308 -12.21 13.67 -3.55
C SER A 308 -12.39 12.54 -2.54
N MET A 309 -13.20 11.52 -2.86
CA MET A 309 -13.58 10.44 -1.95
C MET A 309 -12.71 9.19 -2.06
N ILE A 310 -12.09 8.92 -3.21
CA ILE A 310 -11.22 7.76 -3.43
C ILE A 310 -9.80 8.23 -3.75
N GLY A 311 -8.85 7.89 -2.88
CA GLY A 311 -7.43 8.08 -3.12
C GLY A 311 -6.81 6.86 -3.79
N ILE A 312 -6.09 7.05 -4.90
CA ILE A 312 -5.34 5.97 -5.58
C ILE A 312 -3.84 6.10 -5.34
N GLU A 313 -3.26 7.26 -5.56
CA GLU A 313 -1.81 7.50 -5.47
C GLU A 313 -1.46 8.47 -4.33
N ASP A 314 -2.24 9.53 -4.14
CA ASP A 314 -1.99 10.57 -3.15
C ASP A 314 -2.63 10.25 -1.79
N GLN A 315 -1.78 10.12 -0.76
CA GLN A 315 -2.16 9.87 0.63
C GLN A 315 -2.37 11.14 1.45
N GLU A 316 -1.95 12.31 0.95
CA GLU A 316 -2.01 13.55 1.73
C GLU A 316 -3.44 13.97 2.08
N PRO A 317 -4.46 13.85 1.20
CA PRO A 317 -5.82 14.17 1.59
C PRO A 317 -6.35 13.34 2.77
N ASN A 318 -6.04 12.03 2.81
CA ASN A 318 -6.40 11.18 3.97
C ASN A 318 -5.72 11.64 5.25
N ARG A 319 -4.43 12.02 5.18
CA ARG A 319 -3.66 12.54 6.32
C ARG A 319 -4.23 13.85 6.83
N ASN A 320 -4.61 14.74 5.93
CA ASN A 320 -5.22 16.03 6.28
C ASN A 320 -6.58 15.85 6.98
N LEU A 321 -7.46 14.99 6.44
CA LEU A 321 -8.74 14.66 7.08
C LEU A 321 -8.56 13.98 8.44
N ALA A 322 -7.56 13.09 8.58
CA ALA A 322 -7.24 12.51 9.88
C ALA A 322 -6.76 13.58 10.89
N ARG A 323 -5.97 14.57 10.45
CA ARG A 323 -5.56 15.71 11.26
C ARG A 323 -6.75 16.58 11.67
N GLU A 324 -7.62 16.91 10.75
CA GLU A 324 -8.85 17.67 11.00
C GLU A 324 -9.77 16.93 11.97
N GLY A 325 -10.01 15.63 11.73
CA GLY A 325 -10.79 14.79 12.64
C GLY A 325 -10.16 14.64 14.02
N SER A 326 -8.84 14.70 14.13
CA SER A 326 -8.13 14.75 15.41
C SER A 326 -8.37 16.07 16.16
N LEU A 327 -8.45 17.19 15.43
CA LEU A 327 -8.66 18.52 15.99
C LEU A 327 -10.13 18.78 16.37
N SER A 328 -11.07 18.49 15.44
CA SER A 328 -12.49 18.76 15.63
C SER A 328 -13.21 17.66 16.43
N GLY A 329 -12.80 16.42 16.24
CA GLY A 329 -13.53 15.23 16.73
C GLY A 329 -14.66 14.77 15.83
N ASP A 330 -14.91 15.43 14.67
CA ASP A 330 -16.08 15.20 13.81
C ASP A 330 -15.85 14.06 12.78
N LEU A 331 -14.62 13.66 12.55
CA LEU A 331 -14.26 12.58 11.64
C LEU A 331 -13.66 11.40 12.41
N ALA A 332 -14.04 10.20 12.02
CA ALA A 332 -13.49 8.93 12.47
C ALA A 332 -12.51 8.36 11.46
N THR A 333 -11.51 7.62 11.92
CA THR A 333 -10.61 6.83 11.08
C THR A 333 -10.79 5.36 11.39
N LEU A 334 -11.05 4.55 10.35
CA LEU A 334 -11.25 3.11 10.45
C LEU A 334 -10.20 2.37 9.64
N ASP A 335 -9.67 1.28 10.19
CA ASP A 335 -8.76 0.32 9.53
C ASP A 335 -9.47 -1.04 9.46
N LEU A 336 -9.34 -1.75 8.36
CA LEU A 336 -9.96 -3.05 8.19
C LEU A 336 -8.93 -4.17 8.31
N SER A 337 -9.32 -5.24 8.97
CA SER A 337 -8.50 -6.46 9.04
C SER A 337 -8.69 -7.29 7.78
N GLU A 338 -7.58 -7.67 7.11
CA GLU A 338 -7.60 -8.51 5.91
C GLU A 338 -8.49 -7.95 4.80
N ALA A 339 -8.55 -6.60 4.67
CA ALA A 339 -9.50 -5.89 3.82
C ALA A 339 -9.58 -6.46 2.40
N SER A 340 -8.46 -6.51 1.69
CA SER A 340 -8.40 -7.03 0.32
C SER A 340 -8.80 -8.50 0.21
N ASP A 341 -8.48 -9.32 1.23
CA ASP A 341 -8.80 -10.74 1.23
C ASP A 341 -10.27 -11.04 1.60
N ARG A 342 -11.02 -10.01 2.06
CA ARG A 342 -12.45 -10.12 2.40
C ARG A 342 -13.39 -9.57 1.34
N VAL A 343 -12.89 -8.93 0.29
CA VAL A 343 -13.74 -8.50 -0.82
C VAL A 343 -14.25 -9.72 -1.58
N SER A 344 -15.52 -10.06 -1.37
CA SER A 344 -16.18 -11.18 -2.03
C SER A 344 -16.38 -10.89 -3.52
N ASN A 345 -16.34 -11.94 -4.35
CA ASN A 345 -16.71 -11.82 -5.74
C ASN A 345 -18.20 -11.49 -5.92
N GLU A 346 -19.09 -11.92 -5.01
CA GLU A 346 -20.52 -11.57 -5.04
C GLU A 346 -20.73 -10.07 -4.87
N HIS A 347 -19.94 -9.39 -4.00
CA HIS A 347 -19.97 -7.93 -3.87
C HIS A 347 -19.52 -7.24 -5.16
N VAL A 348 -18.53 -7.79 -5.85
CA VAL A 348 -18.03 -7.23 -7.12
C VAL A 348 -19.02 -7.46 -8.27
N LEU A 349 -19.69 -8.61 -8.28
CA LEU A 349 -20.79 -8.85 -9.22
C LEU A 349 -21.94 -7.85 -8.99
N ALA A 350 -22.24 -7.55 -7.73
CA ALA A 350 -23.24 -6.56 -7.38
C ALA A 350 -22.80 -5.13 -7.77
N LEU A 351 -21.52 -4.77 -7.53
CA LEU A 351 -20.93 -3.46 -7.83
C LEU A 351 -21.10 -3.08 -9.30
N PHE A 352 -20.86 -4.01 -10.21
CA PHE A 352 -20.89 -3.76 -11.65
C PHE A 352 -22.16 -4.27 -12.36
N SER A 353 -23.17 -4.70 -11.61
CA SER A 353 -24.35 -5.39 -12.17
C SER A 353 -25.16 -4.58 -13.19
N GLY A 354 -25.17 -3.24 -13.07
CA GLY A 354 -25.79 -2.32 -14.03
C GLY A 354 -25.01 -2.14 -15.33
N HIS A 355 -23.76 -2.63 -15.40
CA HIS A 355 -22.80 -2.37 -16.48
C HIS A 355 -22.21 -3.68 -17.01
N PRO A 356 -22.92 -4.40 -17.91
CA PRO A 356 -22.57 -5.76 -18.30
C PRO A 356 -21.25 -5.89 -19.03
N LEU A 357 -20.85 -4.93 -19.87
CA LEU A 357 -19.56 -4.97 -20.56
C LEU A 357 -18.39 -4.81 -19.58
N LEU A 358 -18.53 -3.88 -18.62
CA LEU A 358 -17.53 -3.66 -17.59
C LEU A 358 -17.44 -4.86 -16.64
N LEU A 359 -18.59 -5.40 -16.25
CA LEU A 359 -18.67 -6.60 -15.42
C LEU A 359 -17.96 -7.78 -16.09
N GLU A 360 -18.25 -8.04 -17.36
CA GLU A 360 -17.63 -9.13 -18.12
C GLU A 360 -16.11 -8.92 -18.22
N ALA A 361 -15.66 -7.70 -18.57
CA ALA A 361 -14.25 -7.34 -18.66
C ALA A 361 -13.51 -7.61 -17.34
N VAL A 362 -14.08 -7.22 -16.20
CA VAL A 362 -13.52 -7.46 -14.87
C VAL A 362 -13.49 -8.97 -14.56
N GLN A 363 -14.56 -9.71 -14.85
CA GLN A 363 -14.65 -11.13 -14.53
C GLN A 363 -13.76 -12.04 -15.40
N VAL A 364 -13.52 -11.70 -16.67
CA VAL A 364 -12.61 -12.48 -17.52
C VAL A 364 -11.14 -12.30 -17.13
N THR A 365 -10.78 -11.15 -16.53
CA THR A 365 -9.42 -10.87 -16.04
C THR A 365 -9.18 -11.40 -14.62
N ARG A 366 -10.22 -11.81 -13.89
CA ARG A 366 -10.11 -12.33 -12.53
C ARG A 366 -9.50 -13.74 -12.52
N SER A 367 -8.48 -13.95 -11.69
CA SER A 367 -7.97 -15.30 -11.40
C SER A 367 -8.90 -16.04 -10.43
N ARG A 368 -9.28 -17.27 -10.77
CA ARG A 368 -10.28 -18.06 -10.02
C ARG A 368 -9.69 -19.11 -9.09
N LYS A 369 -8.38 -19.36 -9.20
CA LYS A 369 -7.67 -20.40 -8.45
C LYS A 369 -6.39 -19.85 -7.84
N ALA A 370 -6.02 -20.38 -6.67
CA ALA A 370 -4.77 -20.05 -5.99
C ALA A 370 -3.98 -21.32 -5.65
N ASP A 371 -2.69 -21.31 -5.94
CA ASP A 371 -1.73 -22.33 -5.49
C ASP A 371 -1.15 -21.88 -4.14
N VAL A 372 -1.59 -22.54 -3.06
CA VAL A 372 -1.23 -22.20 -1.69
C VAL A 372 -0.18 -23.18 -1.19
N PRO A 373 1.02 -22.75 -0.81
CA PRO A 373 2.09 -23.59 -0.33
C PRO A 373 1.65 -24.49 0.84
N GLY A 374 1.80 -25.81 0.66
CA GLY A 374 1.41 -26.82 1.65
C GLY A 374 -0.06 -27.22 1.64
N HIS A 375 -0.91 -26.56 0.82
CA HIS A 375 -2.36 -26.84 0.74
C HIS A 375 -2.84 -27.12 -0.69
N GLY A 376 -1.98 -26.91 -1.71
CA GLY A 376 -2.31 -27.15 -3.11
C GLY A 376 -3.19 -26.07 -3.74
N VAL A 377 -3.84 -26.41 -4.86
CA VAL A 377 -4.66 -25.46 -5.62
C VAL A 377 -6.08 -25.42 -5.07
N ILE A 378 -6.53 -24.23 -4.67
CA ILE A 378 -7.88 -23.97 -4.18
C ILE A 378 -8.65 -23.05 -5.14
N ARG A 379 -9.98 -23.08 -5.08
CA ARG A 379 -10.86 -22.14 -5.77
C ARG A 379 -11.15 -20.95 -4.86
N LEU A 380 -11.06 -19.72 -5.41
CA LEU A 380 -11.25 -18.48 -4.68
C LEU A 380 -12.73 -18.02 -4.69
N ALA A 381 -13.28 -17.71 -3.51
CA ALA A 381 -14.54 -17.00 -3.33
C ALA A 381 -14.33 -15.47 -3.34
N LYS A 382 -13.25 -14.97 -2.73
CA LYS A 382 -12.89 -13.55 -2.80
C LYS A 382 -12.60 -13.11 -4.23
N PHE A 383 -12.79 -11.84 -4.51
CA PHE A 383 -12.54 -11.25 -5.82
C PHE A 383 -11.07 -11.34 -6.23
N ALA A 384 -10.20 -10.84 -5.40
CA ALA A 384 -8.77 -10.77 -5.64
C ALA A 384 -8.00 -10.81 -4.32
N SER A 385 -6.68 -10.91 -4.40
CA SER A 385 -5.76 -10.71 -3.28
C SER A 385 -4.72 -9.66 -3.63
N MET A 386 -3.94 -9.21 -2.64
CA MET A 386 -2.78 -8.35 -2.91
C MET A 386 -1.87 -8.98 -3.96
N GLY A 387 -1.73 -8.32 -5.10
CA GLY A 387 -0.99 -8.80 -6.29
C GLY A 387 -1.76 -8.60 -7.56
N SER A 388 -3.10 -8.66 -7.52
CA SER A 388 -3.95 -8.23 -8.62
C SER A 388 -3.95 -6.70 -8.75
N ALA A 389 -3.89 -6.20 -9.98
CA ALA A 389 -3.95 -4.76 -10.23
C ALA A 389 -5.34 -4.18 -9.93
N LEU A 390 -6.39 -4.98 -10.00
CA LEU A 390 -7.76 -4.56 -9.73
C LEU A 390 -8.12 -4.62 -8.23
N CYS A 391 -7.29 -5.24 -7.39
CA CYS A 391 -7.58 -5.39 -5.97
C CYS A 391 -7.87 -4.03 -5.31
N PHE A 392 -6.94 -3.09 -5.40
CA PHE A 392 -7.02 -1.80 -4.72
C PHE A 392 -8.18 -0.91 -5.20
N PRO A 393 -8.39 -0.63 -6.52
CA PRO A 393 -9.48 0.24 -6.93
C PRO A 393 -10.86 -0.39 -6.67
N VAL A 394 -11.00 -1.71 -6.82
CA VAL A 394 -12.28 -2.39 -6.59
C VAL A 394 -12.62 -2.44 -5.11
N GLU A 395 -11.65 -2.74 -4.23
CA GLU A 395 -11.89 -2.68 -2.78
C GLU A 395 -12.30 -1.27 -2.32
N ALA A 396 -11.66 -0.22 -2.85
CA ALA A 396 -12.00 1.16 -2.52
C ALA A 396 -13.45 1.52 -2.94
N MET A 397 -13.89 1.08 -4.12
CA MET A 397 -15.27 1.29 -4.58
C MET A 397 -16.27 0.50 -3.72
N VAL A 398 -15.96 -0.74 -3.35
CA VAL A 398 -16.80 -1.54 -2.46
C VAL A 398 -16.93 -0.88 -1.10
N PHE A 399 -15.82 -0.42 -0.51
CA PHE A 399 -15.86 0.24 0.81
C PHE A 399 -16.58 1.58 0.76
N LEU A 400 -16.40 2.38 -0.28
CA LEU A 400 -17.16 3.62 -0.44
C LEU A 400 -18.67 3.34 -0.52
N THR A 401 -19.10 2.30 -1.25
CA THR A 401 -20.50 1.89 -1.32
C THR A 401 -21.04 1.50 0.05
N LEU A 402 -20.27 0.72 0.84
CA LEU A 402 -20.68 0.30 2.19
C LEU A 402 -20.74 1.46 3.19
N ILE A 403 -19.82 2.43 3.08
CA ILE A 403 -19.87 3.66 3.89
C ILE A 403 -21.17 4.41 3.62
N PHE A 404 -21.52 4.62 2.35
CA PHE A 404 -22.74 5.34 2.00
C PHE A 404 -24.01 4.55 2.33
N LEU A 405 -23.97 3.22 2.29
CA LEU A 405 -25.08 2.41 2.83
C LEU A 405 -25.25 2.63 4.34
N GLY A 406 -24.18 2.59 5.11
CA GLY A 406 -24.24 2.85 6.54
C GLY A 406 -24.69 4.26 6.88
N ILE A 407 -24.24 5.27 6.15
CA ILE A 407 -24.73 6.65 6.29
C ILE A 407 -26.23 6.71 5.98
N ASN A 408 -26.66 6.06 4.92
CA ASN A 408 -28.07 6.06 4.49
C ASN A 408 -29.03 5.42 5.51
N GLU A 409 -28.56 4.45 6.31
CA GLU A 409 -29.38 3.83 7.37
C GLU A 409 -29.68 4.80 8.53
N GLU A 410 -28.81 5.77 8.80
CA GLU A 410 -29.01 6.77 9.87
C GLU A 410 -29.75 8.03 9.39
N LEU A 411 -29.82 8.27 8.09
CA LEU A 411 -30.45 9.47 7.54
C LEU A 411 -31.98 9.37 7.57
N SER A 412 -32.63 10.43 7.99
CA SER A 412 -34.09 10.54 7.95
C SER A 412 -34.66 10.55 6.52
N THR A 413 -33.87 11.03 5.57
CA THR A 413 -34.20 11.08 4.14
C THR A 413 -33.13 10.27 3.37
N PRO A 414 -33.55 9.24 2.62
CA PRO A 414 -32.59 8.43 1.85
C PRO A 414 -31.82 9.26 0.84
N LEU A 415 -30.56 8.88 0.62
CA LEU A 415 -29.72 9.44 -0.44
C LEU A 415 -30.28 8.99 -1.80
N CYS A 416 -30.64 9.93 -2.66
CA CYS A 416 -31.31 9.66 -3.94
C CYS A 416 -30.67 10.39 -5.12
N SER A 417 -29.75 11.32 -4.87
CA SER A 417 -29.15 12.15 -5.91
C SER A 417 -27.63 12.30 -5.72
N GLU A 418 -26.94 12.65 -6.79
CA GLU A 418 -25.53 13.02 -6.74
C GLU A 418 -25.28 14.22 -5.81
N GLY A 419 -26.23 15.15 -5.73
CA GLY A 419 -26.16 16.29 -4.81
C GLY A 419 -26.09 15.87 -3.35
N ASP A 420 -26.83 14.81 -2.97
CA ASP A 420 -26.78 14.24 -1.62
C ASP A 420 -25.39 13.65 -1.34
N ILE A 421 -24.82 12.91 -2.30
CA ILE A 421 -23.49 12.35 -2.21
C ILE A 421 -22.43 13.45 -2.12
N ASN A 422 -22.52 14.48 -2.93
CA ASN A 422 -21.59 15.61 -2.96
C ASN A 422 -21.49 16.33 -1.61
N SER A 423 -22.54 16.31 -0.80
CA SER A 423 -22.54 16.91 0.54
C SER A 423 -21.57 16.25 1.52
N PHE A 424 -21.08 15.06 1.18
CA PHE A 424 -20.11 14.31 1.97
C PHE A 424 -18.67 14.32 1.38
N ALA A 425 -18.45 15.01 0.25
CA ALA A 425 -17.17 14.97 -0.48
C ALA A 425 -15.94 15.35 0.37
N ASP A 426 -16.11 16.24 1.35
CA ASP A 426 -15.03 16.71 2.24
C ASP A 426 -14.92 15.89 3.54
N ARG A 427 -15.80 14.92 3.76
CA ARG A 427 -15.95 14.21 5.04
C ARG A 427 -15.83 12.69 4.94
N VAL A 428 -15.94 12.14 3.74
CA VAL A 428 -15.81 10.71 3.46
C VAL A 428 -14.64 10.50 2.52
N ARG A 429 -13.71 9.62 2.90
CA ARG A 429 -12.59 9.27 2.02
C ARG A 429 -12.10 7.84 2.27
N VAL A 430 -11.70 7.19 1.19
CA VAL A 430 -11.19 5.82 1.16
C VAL A 430 -9.83 5.81 0.49
N PHE A 431 -8.84 5.18 1.11
CA PHE A 431 -7.54 4.86 0.52
C PHE A 431 -7.21 3.39 0.84
N GLY A 432 -7.68 2.46 -0.01
CA GLY A 432 -7.61 1.03 0.27
C GLY A 432 -8.36 0.66 1.55
N ASP A 433 -7.63 0.16 2.55
CA ASP A 433 -8.14 -0.23 3.87
C ASP A 433 -8.24 0.93 4.89
N ASP A 434 -7.72 2.12 4.57
CA ASP A 434 -7.83 3.33 5.38
C ASP A 434 -9.12 4.10 5.03
N LEU A 435 -10.11 4.07 5.93
CA LEU A 435 -11.40 4.73 5.73
C LEU A 435 -11.54 5.95 6.67
N ILE A 436 -12.07 7.04 6.14
CA ILE A 436 -12.44 8.22 6.91
C ILE A 436 -13.94 8.46 6.73
N VAL A 437 -14.65 8.59 7.84
CA VAL A 437 -16.11 8.74 7.87
C VAL A 437 -16.53 9.79 8.90
N PRO A 438 -17.65 10.51 8.71
CA PRO A 438 -18.17 11.39 9.73
C PRO A 438 -18.52 10.59 11.00
N ARG A 439 -18.13 11.12 12.16
CA ARG A 439 -18.28 10.46 13.46
C ARG A 439 -19.71 10.04 13.76
N ASP A 440 -20.68 10.85 13.38
CA ASP A 440 -22.09 10.61 13.67
C ASP A 440 -22.61 9.31 13.03
N TYR A 441 -22.02 8.87 11.92
CA TYR A 441 -22.42 7.68 11.18
C TYR A 441 -21.51 6.47 11.42
N VAL A 442 -20.48 6.60 12.26
CA VAL A 442 -19.45 5.56 12.39
C VAL A 442 -19.99 4.21 12.83
N LEU A 443 -20.95 4.18 13.76
CA LEU A 443 -21.50 2.94 14.28
C LEU A 443 -22.34 2.20 13.24
N SER A 444 -23.15 2.91 12.47
CA SER A 444 -23.94 2.35 11.38
C SER A 444 -23.04 1.86 10.22
N VAL A 445 -21.96 2.59 9.92
CA VAL A 445 -20.96 2.14 8.94
C VAL A 445 -20.26 0.87 9.41
N VAL A 446 -19.85 0.78 10.69
CA VAL A 446 -19.23 -0.42 11.27
C VAL A 446 -20.18 -1.62 11.24
N ASP A 447 -21.46 -1.43 11.54
CA ASP A 447 -22.48 -2.47 11.48
C ASP A 447 -22.71 -2.94 10.05
N THR A 448 -22.81 -2.01 9.09
CA THR A 448 -22.92 -2.32 7.66
C THR A 448 -21.71 -3.11 7.16
N LEU A 449 -20.50 -2.68 7.48
CA LEU A 449 -19.27 -3.42 7.13
C LEU A 449 -19.30 -4.85 7.71
N SER A 450 -19.72 -4.99 8.97
CA SER A 450 -19.82 -6.30 9.63
C SER A 450 -20.88 -7.19 8.99
N THR A 451 -22.02 -6.64 8.59
CA THR A 451 -23.10 -7.35 7.88
C THR A 451 -22.61 -7.93 6.55
N PHE A 452 -21.74 -7.23 5.84
CA PHE A 452 -21.10 -7.69 4.61
C PHE A 452 -19.83 -8.52 4.85
N GLY A 453 -19.53 -8.96 6.08
CA GLY A 453 -18.44 -9.86 6.41
C GLY A 453 -17.06 -9.20 6.55
N TYR A 454 -16.99 -7.86 6.60
CA TYR A 454 -15.75 -7.14 6.86
C TYR A 454 -15.49 -7.00 8.35
N LYS A 455 -14.21 -7.00 8.74
CA LYS A 455 -13.80 -6.89 10.14
C LYS A 455 -13.10 -5.56 10.38
N VAL A 456 -13.74 -4.67 11.11
CA VAL A 456 -13.12 -3.43 11.57
C VAL A 456 -12.08 -3.76 12.62
N ASN A 457 -10.88 -3.25 12.46
CA ASN A 457 -9.77 -3.43 13.38
C ASN A 457 -9.88 -2.45 14.56
N ALA A 458 -10.52 -2.89 15.64
CA ALA A 458 -10.72 -2.08 16.84
C ALA A 458 -9.40 -1.53 17.47
N GLY A 459 -8.26 -2.16 17.19
CA GLY A 459 -6.95 -1.69 17.67
C GLY A 459 -6.30 -0.60 16.83
N LYS A 460 -6.92 -0.22 15.70
CA LYS A 460 -6.43 0.81 14.78
C LYS A 460 -7.56 1.71 14.24
N SER A 461 -8.74 1.60 14.79
CA SER A 461 -9.87 2.43 14.44
C SER A 461 -10.17 3.37 15.60
N PHE A 462 -10.33 4.66 15.30
CA PHE A 462 -10.41 5.71 16.31
C PHE A 462 -11.54 6.68 15.98
N TRP A 463 -12.49 6.88 16.94
CA TRP A 463 -13.64 7.77 16.74
C TRP A 463 -14.18 8.42 18.02
N THR A 464 -13.75 7.96 19.21
CA THR A 464 -14.27 8.45 20.48
C THR A 464 -13.52 9.68 20.97
N GLY A 465 -12.19 9.56 21.08
CA GLY A 465 -11.30 10.63 21.53
C GLY A 465 -10.77 11.50 20.39
N ARG A 466 -9.58 12.08 20.60
CA ARG A 466 -8.90 12.97 19.66
C ARG A 466 -7.71 12.32 18.92
N PHE A 467 -7.46 11.05 19.14
CA PHE A 467 -6.43 10.32 18.41
C PHE A 467 -6.95 9.84 17.06
N ARG A 468 -6.20 10.08 15.97
CA ARG A 468 -6.53 9.62 14.62
C ARG A 468 -5.28 9.09 13.91
N GLU A 469 -5.46 8.01 13.14
CA GLU A 469 -4.42 7.46 12.26
C GLU A 469 -4.99 7.29 10.85
N SER A 470 -4.27 7.74 9.82
CA SER A 470 -4.53 7.35 8.44
C SER A 470 -3.26 7.44 7.59
N CYS A 471 -3.11 6.51 6.66
CA CYS A 471 -1.99 6.45 5.72
C CYS A 471 -0.62 6.60 6.40
N GLY A 472 -0.49 6.00 7.60
CA GLY A 472 0.76 5.94 8.38
C GLY A 472 1.18 7.25 9.03
N ARG A 473 0.28 8.22 9.15
CA ARG A 473 0.42 9.41 9.98
C ARG A 473 -0.56 9.35 11.14
N GLU A 474 -0.09 9.76 12.29
CA GLU A 474 -0.84 9.72 13.53
C GLU A 474 -0.92 11.11 14.15
N TYR A 475 -2.14 11.50 14.54
CA TYR A 475 -2.43 12.84 15.08
C TYR A 475 -3.14 12.76 16.44
N TYR A 476 -2.86 13.73 17.29
CA TYR A 476 -3.60 13.96 18.52
C TYR A 476 -3.87 15.46 18.67
N ASP A 477 -5.14 15.84 18.81
CA ASP A 477 -5.58 17.24 18.93
C ASP A 477 -5.01 18.13 17.80
N GLY A 478 -4.99 17.63 16.56
CA GLY A 478 -4.49 18.30 15.37
C GLY A 478 -2.97 18.33 15.21
N LEU A 479 -2.20 17.84 16.21
CA LEU A 479 -0.75 17.81 16.19
C LEU A 479 -0.22 16.44 15.72
N ASP A 480 0.83 16.45 14.89
CA ASP A 480 1.48 15.23 14.39
C ASP A 480 2.27 14.55 15.52
N VAL A 481 1.83 13.36 15.92
CA VAL A 481 2.48 12.50 16.91
C VAL A 481 3.06 11.24 16.25
N SER A 482 3.30 11.28 14.94
CA SER A 482 3.90 10.19 14.18
C SER A 482 5.34 9.94 14.61
N ILE A 483 5.71 8.68 14.74
CA ILE A 483 6.99 8.25 15.30
C ILE A 483 7.96 7.75 14.24
N VAL A 484 9.24 7.78 14.57
CA VAL A 484 10.30 7.16 13.76
C VAL A 484 10.38 5.66 14.07
N LYS A 485 10.26 4.83 13.04
CA LYS A 485 10.21 3.36 13.16
C LYS A 485 11.49 2.71 12.61
N VAL A 486 12.12 1.86 13.40
CA VAL A 486 13.25 1.01 12.98
C VAL A 486 12.71 -0.11 12.10
N ARG A 487 13.27 -0.27 10.90
CA ARG A 487 12.81 -1.29 9.93
C ARG A 487 13.74 -2.50 9.86
N ASN A 488 15.04 -2.29 10.00
CA ASN A 488 16.06 -3.34 9.92
C ASN A 488 16.99 -3.30 11.14
N VAL A 489 17.61 -4.43 11.43
CA VAL A 489 18.72 -4.50 12.38
C VAL A 489 19.88 -3.66 11.82
N LEU A 490 20.65 -3.01 12.69
CA LEU A 490 21.77 -2.18 12.26
C LEU A 490 22.85 -3.03 11.57
N PRO A 491 23.38 -2.58 10.43
CA PRO A 491 24.35 -3.32 9.65
C PRO A 491 25.71 -3.38 10.36
N THR A 492 26.31 -4.54 10.44
CA THR A 492 27.67 -4.71 10.98
C THR A 492 28.75 -4.61 9.92
N GLN A 493 28.37 -4.69 8.65
CA GLN A 493 29.28 -4.68 7.51
C GLN A 493 28.76 -3.77 6.41
N ARG A 494 29.66 -3.12 5.66
CA ARG A 494 29.31 -2.25 4.51
C ARG A 494 28.66 -2.98 3.34
N GLN A 495 28.94 -4.28 3.22
CA GLN A 495 28.38 -5.15 2.19
C GLN A 495 26.87 -5.36 2.36
N ASP A 496 26.34 -5.16 3.56
CA ASP A 496 24.90 -5.11 3.78
C ASP A 496 24.34 -3.75 3.34
N ALA A 497 24.25 -3.56 2.03
CA ALA A 497 23.77 -2.32 1.44
C ALA A 497 22.36 -1.94 1.91
N THR A 498 21.47 -2.91 2.03
CA THR A 498 20.08 -2.69 2.48
C THR A 498 20.04 -2.24 3.95
N GLY A 499 20.84 -2.85 4.81
CA GLY A 499 20.97 -2.43 6.20
C GLY A 499 21.58 -1.04 6.33
N VAL A 500 22.61 -0.71 5.53
CA VAL A 500 23.22 0.64 5.49
C VAL A 500 22.20 1.69 5.07
N LEU A 501 21.47 1.46 3.97
CA LEU A 501 20.41 2.35 3.51
C LEU A 501 19.36 2.61 4.60
N SER A 502 18.90 1.55 5.23
CA SER A 502 17.93 1.63 6.32
C SER A 502 18.45 2.41 7.52
N ALA A 503 19.72 2.21 7.89
CA ALA A 503 20.34 2.89 9.05
C ALA A 503 20.60 4.38 8.76
N VAL A 504 21.00 4.75 7.54
CA VAL A 504 21.15 6.16 7.12
C VAL A 504 19.79 6.86 7.13
N SER A 505 18.77 6.23 6.55
CA SER A 505 17.39 6.76 6.58
C SER A 505 16.87 6.92 8.00
N LEU A 506 17.09 5.94 8.88
CA LEU A 506 16.74 6.03 10.31
C LEU A 506 17.40 7.22 10.99
N ARG A 507 18.71 7.41 10.75
CA ARG A 507 19.46 8.55 11.30
C ARG A 507 18.84 9.89 10.88
N ASN A 508 18.50 10.02 9.60
CA ASN A 508 17.96 11.26 9.05
C ASN A 508 16.54 11.50 9.57
N GLN A 509 15.69 10.47 9.64
CA GLN A 509 14.36 10.59 10.26
C GLN A 509 14.43 11.00 11.73
N LEU A 510 15.33 10.42 12.53
CA LEU A 510 15.54 10.82 13.93
C LEU A 510 16.02 12.26 14.06
N TYR A 511 16.87 12.72 13.15
CA TYR A 511 17.34 14.12 13.14
C TYR A 511 16.18 15.10 12.92
N TRP A 512 15.37 14.85 11.87
CA TRP A 512 14.23 15.68 11.54
C TRP A 512 13.10 15.62 12.58
N ALA A 513 13.00 14.52 13.31
CA ALA A 513 12.10 14.36 14.46
C ALA A 513 12.63 15.03 15.75
N GLY A 514 13.75 15.74 15.69
CA GLY A 514 14.34 16.42 16.84
C GLY A 514 15.03 15.49 17.85
N GLN A 515 15.29 14.23 17.51
CA GLN A 515 15.99 13.25 18.35
C GLN A 515 17.50 13.29 18.08
N TRP A 516 18.12 14.41 18.35
CA TRP A 516 19.48 14.73 17.93
C TRP A 516 20.56 13.89 18.64
N LYS A 517 20.36 13.52 19.92
CA LYS A 517 21.31 12.63 20.64
C LYS A 517 21.31 11.22 20.04
N ALA A 518 20.14 10.73 19.63
CA ALA A 518 20.02 9.45 18.96
C ALA A 518 20.63 9.50 17.54
N ALA A 519 20.38 10.59 16.80
CA ALA A 519 21.00 10.84 15.50
C ALA A 519 22.53 10.92 15.60
N ALA A 520 23.07 11.65 16.59
CA ALA A 520 24.51 11.75 16.82
C ALA A 520 25.15 10.42 17.18
N TRP A 521 24.44 9.56 17.92
CA TRP A 521 24.90 8.20 18.20
C TRP A 521 25.03 7.37 16.89
N LEU A 522 24.03 7.48 16.01
CA LEU A 522 24.07 6.84 14.69
C LEU A 522 25.14 7.47 13.78
N ASP A 523 25.42 8.76 13.87
CA ASP A 523 26.53 9.40 13.17
C ASP A 523 27.88 8.76 13.50
N ASN A 524 28.11 8.50 14.78
CA ASN A 524 29.32 7.82 15.24
C ASN A 524 29.37 6.35 14.76
N TYR A 525 28.24 5.66 14.79
CA TYR A 525 28.15 4.28 14.34
C TYR A 525 28.41 4.15 12.83
N LEU A 526 27.66 4.91 12.02
CA LEU A 526 27.75 4.91 10.57
C LEU A 526 29.09 5.50 10.07
N GLY A 527 29.62 6.51 10.74
CA GLY A 527 30.92 7.09 10.43
C GLY A 527 32.07 6.06 10.55
N LYS A 528 32.05 5.20 11.59
CA LYS A 528 32.99 4.10 11.74
C LYS A 528 32.83 3.05 10.64
N LEU A 529 31.58 2.73 10.30
CA LEU A 529 31.26 1.71 9.30
C LEU A 529 31.62 2.14 7.88
N LEU A 530 31.23 3.37 7.49
CA LEU A 530 31.35 3.89 6.13
C LEU A 530 32.66 4.64 5.87
N LYS A 531 33.29 5.24 6.89
CA LYS A 531 34.46 6.15 6.82
C LYS A 531 34.20 7.46 6.06
N HIS A 532 33.40 7.43 5.00
CA HIS A 532 32.95 8.60 4.22
C HIS A 532 31.43 8.77 4.43
N PHE A 533 31.06 9.63 5.35
CA PHE A 533 29.66 9.90 5.71
C PHE A 533 29.45 11.42 5.84
N PRO A 534 29.37 12.14 4.70
CA PRO A 534 29.32 13.61 4.64
C PRO A 534 27.94 14.18 5.01
N ASN A 535 27.88 15.50 5.22
CA ASN A 535 26.62 16.24 5.27
C ASN A 535 26.10 16.46 3.85
N VAL A 536 24.83 16.15 3.62
CA VAL A 536 24.18 16.21 2.32
C VAL A 536 22.77 16.80 2.41
N ALA A 537 22.27 17.34 1.30
CA ALA A 537 20.86 17.71 1.18
C ALA A 537 19.98 16.45 1.00
N PRO A 538 18.67 16.51 1.33
CA PRO A 538 17.75 15.37 1.16
C PRO A 538 17.64 14.86 -0.29
N THR A 539 17.92 15.70 -1.28
CA THR A 539 17.90 15.37 -2.71
C THR A 539 19.17 14.67 -3.21
N SER A 540 20.22 14.62 -2.38
CA SER A 540 21.51 14.04 -2.79
C SER A 540 21.41 12.55 -3.06
N PRO A 541 22.07 12.04 -4.12
CA PRO A 541 22.24 10.61 -4.34
C PRO A 541 23.23 9.96 -3.36
N VAL A 542 23.98 10.77 -2.57
CA VAL A 542 24.98 10.28 -1.61
C VAL A 542 24.30 9.90 -0.30
N LEU A 543 24.64 8.74 0.24
CA LEU A 543 24.27 8.33 1.59
C LEU A 543 25.04 9.17 2.60
N GLY A 544 24.37 10.14 3.20
CA GLY A 544 24.96 11.11 4.09
C GLY A 544 24.04 11.56 5.22
N ARG A 545 24.55 12.49 6.00
CA ARG A 545 23.84 13.12 7.11
C ARG A 545 23.04 14.30 6.59
N GLU A 546 21.74 14.21 6.62
CA GLU A 546 20.88 15.37 6.40
C GLU A 546 20.95 16.32 7.62
N SER A 547 20.97 17.62 7.35
CA SER A 547 21.06 18.65 8.38
C SER A 547 20.37 19.93 7.92
N ALA A 548 19.70 20.61 8.86
CA ALA A 548 19.16 21.96 8.66
C ALA A 548 20.26 23.01 8.37
N LEU A 549 21.52 22.68 8.68
CA LEU A 549 22.67 23.54 8.37
C LEU A 549 23.14 23.41 6.91
N GLY A 550 22.48 22.57 6.10
CA GLY A 550 22.83 22.37 4.71
C GLY A 550 23.84 21.24 4.48
N TYR A 551 24.57 21.33 3.39
CA TYR A 551 25.51 20.31 2.93
C TYR A 551 26.94 20.81 2.91
N GLU A 552 27.90 19.86 2.87
CA GLU A 552 29.33 20.14 2.64
C GLU A 552 29.72 19.75 1.23
N PHE A 553 30.78 20.34 0.70
CA PHE A 553 31.43 19.89 -0.51
C PHE A 553 32.95 19.86 -0.33
N GLN A 554 33.65 19.03 -1.09
CA GLN A 554 35.09 18.80 -0.95
C GLN A 554 35.87 19.22 -2.20
N ARG A 555 35.21 19.27 -3.36
CA ARG A 555 35.77 19.78 -4.61
C ARG A 555 34.67 20.21 -5.57
N LEU A 556 35.04 20.93 -6.61
CA LEU A 556 34.18 21.24 -7.74
C LEU A 556 34.43 20.23 -8.87
N ASP A 557 33.39 19.92 -9.64
CA ASP A 557 33.50 19.20 -10.88
C ASP A 557 34.32 20.04 -11.87
N PRO A 558 35.34 19.46 -12.54
CA PRO A 558 36.23 20.22 -13.42
C PRO A 558 35.55 20.76 -14.68
N TYR A 559 34.42 20.20 -15.10
CA TYR A 559 33.74 20.56 -16.35
C TYR A 559 32.53 21.46 -16.12
N VAL A 560 31.67 21.11 -15.16
CA VAL A 560 30.40 21.84 -14.91
C VAL A 560 30.43 22.69 -13.65
N HIS A 561 31.56 22.72 -12.94
CA HIS A 561 31.76 23.49 -11.70
C HIS A 561 30.71 23.23 -10.60
N SER A 562 30.01 22.09 -10.67
CA SER A 562 29.08 21.69 -9.60
C SER A 562 29.84 21.17 -8.37
N PRO A 563 29.34 21.41 -7.16
CA PRO A 563 29.96 20.88 -5.95
C PRO A 563 29.87 19.35 -5.89
N LEU A 564 30.94 18.72 -5.44
CA LEU A 564 31.06 17.27 -5.29
C LEU A 564 31.52 16.92 -3.88
N VAL A 565 30.97 15.84 -3.37
CA VAL A 565 31.36 15.20 -2.11
C VAL A 565 31.68 13.73 -2.31
N LYS A 566 32.64 13.23 -1.55
CA LYS A 566 33.01 11.82 -1.57
C LYS A 566 32.16 11.05 -0.56
N GLY A 567 31.39 10.11 -1.05
CA GLY A 567 30.55 9.26 -0.23
C GLY A 567 30.04 8.04 -0.96
N TYR A 568 29.29 7.23 -0.25
CA TYR A 568 28.63 6.07 -0.86
C TYR A 568 27.32 6.49 -1.53
N TYR A 569 27.03 5.92 -2.68
CA TYR A 569 25.74 6.07 -3.38
C TYR A 569 25.19 4.71 -3.77
N VAL A 570 23.88 4.66 -3.94
CA VAL A 570 23.19 3.42 -4.33
C VAL A 570 23.55 3.08 -5.78
N TYR A 571 23.92 1.85 -5.98
CA TYR A 571 24.12 1.27 -7.29
C TYR A 571 23.24 0.04 -7.41
N ALA A 572 22.24 0.15 -8.27
CA ALA A 572 21.36 -0.95 -8.60
C ALA A 572 21.72 -1.47 -9.99
N LYS A 573 21.98 -2.78 -10.11
CA LYS A 573 22.16 -3.42 -11.42
C LYS A 573 20.79 -3.91 -11.86
N PRO A 574 20.20 -3.35 -12.93
CA PRO A 574 19.00 -3.90 -13.51
C PRO A 574 19.28 -5.33 -14.02
N PRO A 575 18.28 -6.22 -14.04
CA PRO A 575 18.43 -7.52 -14.70
C PRO A 575 18.73 -7.30 -16.19
N PRO A 576 19.50 -8.21 -16.82
CA PRO A 576 19.70 -8.17 -18.26
C PRO A 576 18.33 -8.30 -18.94
N ASP A 577 18.10 -7.48 -19.94
CA ASP A 577 16.85 -7.44 -20.67
C ASP A 577 17.06 -7.58 -22.17
N VAL A 578 16.12 -8.22 -22.83
CA VAL A 578 16.13 -8.34 -24.28
C VAL A 578 15.49 -7.06 -24.84
N LEU A 579 16.29 -6.24 -25.50
CA LEU A 579 15.86 -4.96 -26.10
C LEU A 579 15.46 -5.11 -27.57
N GLU A 580 15.65 -6.29 -28.14
CA GLU A 580 15.32 -6.63 -29.52
C GLU A 580 14.11 -7.57 -29.57
N GLY A 581 13.39 -7.54 -30.69
CA GLY A 581 12.26 -8.43 -30.94
C GLY A 581 10.90 -7.83 -30.68
N ASP A 582 9.87 -8.64 -30.92
CA ASP A 582 8.45 -8.24 -30.92
C ASP A 582 7.97 -7.71 -29.56
N GLY A 583 8.45 -8.28 -28.45
CA GLY A 583 8.04 -7.86 -27.11
C GLY A 583 8.55 -6.47 -26.73
N ALA A 584 9.79 -6.12 -27.11
CA ALA A 584 10.34 -4.78 -26.90
C ALA A 584 9.60 -3.74 -27.77
N LEU A 585 9.31 -4.10 -29.03
CA LEU A 585 8.54 -3.26 -29.95
C LEU A 585 7.10 -3.05 -29.42
N LEU A 586 6.43 -4.10 -28.97
CA LEU A 586 5.09 -4.00 -28.39
C LEU A 586 5.07 -3.07 -27.18
N LYS A 587 6.03 -3.20 -26.27
CA LYS A 587 6.17 -2.31 -25.10
C LYS A 587 6.34 -0.84 -25.53
N CYS A 588 7.17 -0.58 -26.52
CA CYS A 588 7.41 0.77 -27.04
C CYS A 588 6.12 1.36 -27.64
N LEU A 589 5.40 0.60 -28.46
CA LEU A 589 4.15 1.04 -29.09
C LEU A 589 3.06 1.34 -28.05
N LEU A 590 2.88 0.45 -27.08
CA LEU A 590 1.89 0.63 -26.00
C LEU A 590 2.16 1.89 -25.17
N ARG A 591 3.42 2.20 -24.92
CA ARG A 591 3.78 3.39 -24.14
C ARG A 591 3.45 4.69 -24.85
N ASN A 592 3.54 4.71 -26.18
CA ASN A 592 3.27 5.89 -27.00
C ASN A 592 1.80 5.99 -27.44
N THR A 593 0.93 5.07 -26.99
CA THR A 593 -0.49 5.09 -27.32
C THR A 593 -1.22 6.09 -26.42
N PRO A 594 -2.01 7.04 -26.96
CA PRO A 594 -2.81 7.98 -26.18
C PRO A 594 -3.83 7.27 -25.29
N ARG A 595 -4.11 7.83 -24.12
CA ARG A 595 -5.07 7.24 -23.19
C ARG A 595 -6.48 7.25 -23.75
N PRO A 596 -7.29 6.18 -23.52
CA PRO A 596 -8.66 6.12 -24.03
C PRO A 596 -9.55 7.28 -23.57
N TRP A 597 -9.38 7.75 -22.32
CA TRP A 597 -10.14 8.88 -21.77
C TRP A 597 -9.90 10.19 -22.51
N ASP A 598 -8.68 10.45 -22.95
CA ASP A 598 -8.32 11.70 -23.62
C ASP A 598 -9.06 11.85 -24.98
N LYS A 599 -9.48 10.74 -25.56
CA LYS A 599 -10.22 10.69 -26.82
C LYS A 599 -11.72 10.93 -26.68
N ILE A 600 -12.30 10.57 -25.54
CA ILE A 600 -13.74 10.73 -25.28
C ILE A 600 -14.07 12.15 -24.85
N LEU A 601 -13.20 12.74 -24.01
CA LEU A 601 -13.47 14.04 -23.39
C LEU A 601 -12.96 15.23 -24.21
N GLU A 602 -11.98 15.02 -25.11
CA GLU A 602 -11.39 16.06 -25.98
C GLU A 602 -11.33 15.59 -27.44
N PRO A 603 -12.48 15.41 -28.11
CA PRO A 603 -12.51 14.85 -29.46
C PRO A 603 -11.93 15.77 -30.55
N GLU A 604 -11.73 17.07 -30.26
CA GLU A 604 -11.33 18.07 -31.25
C GLU A 604 -9.83 18.45 -31.25
N GLU A 605 -9.08 18.13 -30.21
CA GLU A 605 -7.64 18.33 -30.24
C GLU A 605 -6.94 17.12 -30.87
N LYS A 606 -6.46 17.28 -32.09
CA LYS A 606 -5.54 16.30 -32.70
C LYS A 606 -4.35 16.15 -31.76
N PRO A 607 -4.03 14.92 -31.32
CA PRO A 607 -2.83 14.71 -30.50
C PRO A 607 -1.63 15.21 -31.30
N GLN A 608 -1.04 16.31 -30.85
CA GLN A 608 0.31 16.65 -31.27
C GLN A 608 1.18 15.50 -30.78
N PHE A 609 1.61 14.66 -31.69
CA PHE A 609 2.65 13.69 -31.43
C PHE A 609 3.90 14.48 -31.08
N ASP A 610 4.12 14.66 -29.81
CA ASP A 610 5.39 15.16 -29.30
C ASP A 610 6.39 14.01 -29.46
N VAL A 611 6.97 13.92 -30.65
CA VAL A 611 8.03 12.95 -30.99
C VAL A 611 9.30 13.20 -30.14
N ALA A 612 9.29 14.28 -29.36
CA ALA A 612 10.48 14.79 -28.67
C ALA A 612 10.83 14.12 -27.35
N SER A 613 10.04 13.19 -26.81
CA SER A 613 10.34 12.58 -25.52
C SER A 613 10.13 11.08 -25.44
N VAL A 614 10.61 10.34 -26.43
CA VAL A 614 10.79 8.89 -26.23
C VAL A 614 11.94 8.75 -25.23
N ASP A 615 11.60 8.46 -23.98
CA ASP A 615 12.57 8.08 -22.95
C ASP A 615 13.15 6.71 -23.34
N ASP A 616 14.26 6.71 -24.10
CA ASP A 616 14.94 5.51 -24.56
C ASP A 616 15.37 4.61 -23.41
N GLU A 617 15.54 5.18 -22.20
CA GLU A 617 15.90 4.42 -21.00
C GLU A 617 14.76 3.51 -20.51
N HIS A 618 13.49 3.70 -20.95
CA HIS A 618 12.39 2.86 -20.47
C HIS A 618 12.49 1.39 -20.88
N LEU A 619 13.14 1.11 -22.00
CA LEU A 619 13.41 -0.26 -22.45
C LEU A 619 14.49 -0.92 -21.59
N GLU A 620 15.42 -0.12 -21.06
CA GLU A 620 16.53 -0.60 -20.21
C GLU A 620 16.11 -0.74 -18.73
N ARG A 621 15.07 -0.05 -18.30
CA ARG A 621 14.55 -0.05 -16.91
C ARG A 621 13.47 -1.08 -16.68
N SER A 622 13.65 -2.30 -17.12
CA SER A 622 12.67 -3.34 -16.92
C SER A 622 12.99 -4.21 -15.70
N GLY A 623 12.04 -4.33 -14.81
CA GLY A 623 12.11 -5.19 -13.65
C GLY A 623 12.79 -4.58 -12.41
N ARG A 624 12.71 -5.30 -11.30
CA ARG A 624 13.38 -4.92 -10.05
C ARG A 624 14.86 -5.26 -10.16
N PRO A 625 15.76 -4.42 -9.62
CA PRO A 625 17.18 -4.74 -9.58
C PRO A 625 17.43 -6.11 -8.93
N GLU A 626 18.27 -6.92 -9.54
CA GLU A 626 18.70 -8.19 -8.95
C GLU A 626 19.47 -7.98 -7.65
N HIS A 627 20.31 -6.94 -7.64
CA HIS A 627 21.13 -6.58 -6.49
C HIS A 627 21.18 -5.08 -6.31
N VAL A 628 21.01 -4.67 -5.05
CA VAL A 628 21.28 -3.30 -4.60
C VAL A 628 22.60 -3.30 -3.87
N ASN A 629 23.55 -2.52 -4.35
CA ASN A 629 24.86 -2.33 -3.75
C ASN A 629 25.14 -0.85 -3.50
N ILE A 630 26.16 -0.56 -2.71
CA ILE A 630 26.67 0.80 -2.52
C ILE A 630 28.08 0.90 -3.08
N LYS A 631 28.35 1.98 -3.81
CA LYS A 631 29.67 2.30 -4.36
C LYS A 631 30.17 3.60 -3.78
N LEU A 632 31.49 3.67 -3.53
CA LEU A 632 32.16 4.89 -3.14
C LEU A 632 32.48 5.72 -4.39
N GLY A 633 32.14 6.98 -4.39
CA GLY A 633 32.43 7.87 -5.49
C GLY A 633 32.19 9.34 -5.15
N TRP A 634 32.39 10.17 -6.15
CA TRP A 634 32.11 11.61 -6.09
C TRP A 634 30.77 11.88 -6.73
N ARG A 635 29.88 12.56 -6.02
CA ARG A 635 28.52 12.91 -6.48
C ARG A 635 28.13 14.26 -5.92
N SER A 636 27.06 14.85 -6.45
CA SER A 636 26.47 16.06 -5.92
C SER A 636 26.02 15.87 -4.47
N PRO A 637 26.27 16.85 -3.59
CA PRO A 637 25.73 16.83 -2.23
C PRO A 637 24.26 17.26 -2.14
N PHE A 638 23.62 17.62 -3.28
CA PHE A 638 22.22 18.03 -3.39
C PHE A 638 21.53 17.47 -4.62
#